data_b56cf6cab766f0728cae09dd6b637993
#
_entry.id   b56cf6cab766f0728cae09dd6b637993
#
_cell.length_a   1.000
_cell.length_b   1.000
_cell.length_c   1.000
_cell.angle_alpha   90.00
_cell.angle_beta   90.00
_cell.angle_gamma   90.00
#
_symmetry.space_group_name_H-M   'P 1'
#
loop_
_entity.id
_entity.type
_entity.pdbx_description
1 polymer ?
#
loop_
_entity_poly.entity_id
_entity_poly.type
_entity_poly.pdbx_seq_one_letter_code
_entity_poly.pdbx_strand_id
1 'polypeptide(L)'
;MKIRNIFGLAVAATLFFGSCTKEQDMTKVDAWLGEKFNQEILWDVDSLAFRRTNWETQELAGGIQLRKSSIKMWETVQSISYINYSPLFFSTYLGYTGSEATVADMAGTYSNALFAVNAGSLSGGKPSDFFKFNDEVVNATTSSDAQAMFGLSTQKIGDDITIINAKLTSNVEEHDAFNSAMVTGPVLVRDSEAVTEFPAGEFYDTRMARTIIGVAGSGNCIIAVIDGGEAGKADGVTVKEAAFIAQLMGLKTAALLGCGAETTAWASEAGVVNNPSEGSAKNVGSIIYIGPGSVNIKGDGSESNPYLIENYVHMMLMRTFAPVNSSTYFRLENDIDMSDVKLWTPVNFDGDYSRQIHFDGNNKTITNFHPESFVADDQVTAAAYASLFGVFYGSAKNLTIKDAKVLMPLTQGSATGILGGFCGTADKPAYVENVHILNCEVSGGRDCGLFGGQSRDATLIGCTAQGKVTGGNADSGGFIGRAAGHISLEDCHSDVYLTPGQNPGSNLRYGGLIGFMATIGGADTTRDDLKVVKCSSTGTFYNDKFGANTVGGLIGYINSSAAISESFSTMSLEGAKKATVADAGSPVGGNHAVCGGVAGNVASTGTVTITNCWTGGDAVFETGQKAGGLVGVLEKGVLTIENCYSNYDMLSYSGAGGIFGQTKAGTLTITKTFAWNPRVITYRAPDKYSSGAFAGCIAQACTITECFRNPQMEFVDPYRSLKDHADVAGAVLPNDVEENPKKPTANNNAFDAMPSTESTLTAAAIKAGWSESVWNFSGSVPVLNWAK
;
A
#
# COMPACT_ATOMS: atom_id res chain seq x y z
N MET A 1 9.08 -6.89 -18.94
CA MET A 1 8.54 -6.39 -20.21
C MET A 1 8.48 -7.46 -21.31
N LYS A 2 9.50 -8.31 -21.50
CA LYS A 2 9.53 -9.41 -22.50
C LYS A 2 8.50 -10.54 -22.20
N ILE A 3 8.30 -10.92 -20.93
CA ILE A 3 7.32 -11.98 -20.55
C ILE A 3 5.88 -11.60 -20.94
N ARG A 4 5.54 -10.32 -20.89
CA ARG A 4 4.20 -9.82 -21.26
C ARG A 4 3.92 -10.00 -22.76
N ASN A 5 4.96 -9.89 -23.58
CA ASN A 5 4.85 -10.07 -25.03
C ASN A 5 4.75 -11.55 -25.43
N ILE A 6 5.39 -12.48 -24.68
CA ILE A 6 5.31 -13.93 -24.93
C ILE A 6 3.92 -14.46 -24.54
N PHE A 7 3.34 -14.00 -23.42
CA PHE A 7 1.96 -14.34 -23.07
C PHE A 7 0.95 -13.74 -24.07
N GLY A 8 1.21 -12.54 -24.56
CA GLY A 8 0.43 -11.94 -25.63
C GLY A 8 0.48 -12.72 -26.94
N LEU A 9 1.67 -13.25 -27.29
CA LEU A 9 1.86 -14.07 -28.48
C LEU A 9 1.23 -15.47 -28.35
N ALA A 10 1.32 -16.12 -27.17
CA ALA A 10 0.68 -17.41 -26.91
C ALA A 10 -0.84 -17.31 -26.92
N VAL A 11 -1.40 -16.24 -26.32
CA VAL A 11 -2.84 -15.96 -26.35
C VAL A 11 -3.31 -15.55 -27.74
N ALA A 12 -2.52 -14.76 -28.48
CA ALA A 12 -2.81 -14.44 -29.87
C ALA A 12 -2.76 -15.67 -30.79
N ALA A 13 -1.79 -16.58 -30.58
CA ALA A 13 -1.73 -17.85 -31.30
C ALA A 13 -2.95 -18.73 -31.01
N THR A 14 -3.37 -18.84 -29.74
CA THR A 14 -4.55 -19.64 -29.35
C THR A 14 -5.86 -19.03 -29.85
N LEU A 15 -5.97 -17.69 -29.94
CA LEU A 15 -7.13 -17.02 -30.55
C LEU A 15 -7.16 -17.11 -32.08
N PHE A 16 -6.00 -17.21 -32.74
CA PHE A 16 -5.92 -17.40 -34.17
C PHE A 16 -6.31 -18.83 -34.61
N PHE A 17 -6.09 -19.83 -33.75
CA PHE A 17 -6.47 -21.22 -34.07
C PHE A 17 -7.99 -21.49 -33.97
N GLY A 18 -8.76 -20.62 -33.35
CA GLY A 18 -10.19 -20.76 -33.20
C GLY A 18 -11.05 -20.19 -34.34
N SER A 19 -10.47 -19.46 -35.31
CA SER A 19 -11.22 -18.75 -36.33
C SER A 19 -10.82 -18.97 -37.82
N CYS A 20 -9.79 -19.76 -38.11
CA CYS A 20 -9.31 -19.98 -39.49
C CYS A 20 -9.42 -21.43 -39.94
N THR A 21 -10.28 -21.65 -40.93
CA THR A 21 -10.46 -22.94 -41.65
C THR A 21 -9.47 -23.14 -42.82
N LYS A 22 -8.35 -22.39 -42.85
CA LYS A 22 -7.24 -22.62 -43.79
C LYS A 22 -6.03 -23.10 -43.06
N GLU A 23 -5.51 -24.27 -43.48
CA GLU A 23 -4.19 -24.76 -43.05
C GLU A 23 -3.16 -23.65 -43.26
N GLN A 24 -2.65 -23.10 -42.15
CA GLN A 24 -1.48 -22.22 -42.18
C GLN A 24 -0.23 -23.10 -42.16
N ASP A 25 0.71 -22.75 -43.02
CA ASP A 25 2.01 -23.42 -43.09
C ASP A 25 2.80 -23.15 -41.81
N MET A 26 2.67 -24.07 -40.84
CA MET A 26 3.31 -23.99 -39.52
C MET A 26 4.83 -24.07 -39.60
N THR A 27 5.38 -24.63 -40.69
CA THR A 27 6.83 -24.72 -40.86
C THR A 27 7.51 -23.36 -41.01
N LYS A 28 6.81 -22.34 -41.51
CA LYS A 28 7.31 -20.96 -41.56
C LYS A 28 7.25 -20.24 -40.21
N VAL A 29 6.28 -20.59 -39.35
CA VAL A 29 6.17 -20.05 -38.00
C VAL A 29 7.26 -20.65 -37.11
N ASP A 30 7.51 -21.95 -37.22
CA ASP A 30 8.56 -22.65 -36.47
C ASP A 30 9.95 -22.19 -36.90
N ALA A 31 10.20 -21.97 -38.19
CA ALA A 31 11.46 -21.45 -38.72
C ALA A 31 11.69 -20.00 -38.24
N TRP A 32 10.66 -19.15 -38.28
CA TRP A 32 10.75 -17.77 -37.82
C TRP A 32 10.95 -17.66 -36.30
N LEU A 33 10.29 -18.50 -35.51
CA LEU A 33 10.52 -18.62 -34.07
C LEU A 33 11.93 -19.17 -33.79
N GLY A 34 12.41 -20.15 -34.56
CA GLY A 34 13.73 -20.76 -34.40
C GLY A 34 14.89 -19.79 -34.66
N GLU A 35 14.82 -18.95 -35.71
CA GLU A 35 15.91 -18.04 -36.08
C GLU A 35 16.04 -16.82 -35.16
N LYS A 36 14.93 -16.31 -34.64
CA LYS A 36 14.92 -15.07 -33.84
C LYS A 36 15.00 -15.25 -32.32
N PHE A 37 14.68 -16.43 -31.81
CA PHE A 37 14.41 -16.63 -30.39
C PHE A 37 15.24 -17.73 -29.72
N ASN A 38 16.11 -18.41 -30.41
CA ASN A 38 16.82 -19.61 -29.89
C ASN A 38 17.68 -19.35 -28.63
N GLN A 39 18.20 -18.16 -28.43
CA GLN A 39 18.88 -17.79 -27.17
C GLN A 39 17.97 -17.06 -26.16
N GLU A 40 17.12 -16.15 -26.61
CA GLU A 40 16.26 -15.38 -25.73
C GLU A 40 15.12 -16.21 -25.09
N ILE A 41 14.60 -17.22 -25.77
CA ILE A 41 13.57 -18.11 -25.24
C ILE A 41 14.15 -19.05 -24.17
N LEU A 42 15.32 -19.59 -24.37
CA LEU A 42 16.02 -20.42 -23.37
C LEU A 42 16.25 -19.62 -22.08
N TRP A 43 16.72 -18.38 -22.20
CA TRP A 43 16.92 -17.51 -21.05
C TRP A 43 15.61 -17.18 -20.32
N ASP A 44 14.50 -17.05 -21.01
CA ASP A 44 13.18 -16.80 -20.37
C ASP A 44 12.67 -18.04 -19.63
N VAL A 45 12.91 -19.24 -20.15
CA VAL A 45 12.56 -20.51 -19.47
C VAL A 45 13.39 -20.70 -18.21
N ASP A 46 14.68 -20.42 -18.28
CA ASP A 46 15.59 -20.52 -17.15
C ASP A 46 15.30 -19.46 -16.09
N SER A 47 14.95 -18.23 -16.50
CA SER A 47 14.44 -17.18 -15.59
C SER A 47 13.20 -17.64 -14.83
N LEU A 48 12.27 -18.30 -15.52
CA LEU A 48 11.06 -18.83 -14.90
C LEU A 48 11.37 -19.98 -13.93
N ALA A 49 12.31 -20.85 -14.27
CA ALA A 49 12.77 -21.93 -13.42
C ALA A 49 13.33 -21.36 -12.11
N PHE A 50 14.23 -20.37 -12.20
CA PHE A 50 14.79 -19.70 -11.03
C PHE A 50 13.72 -19.00 -10.18
N ARG A 51 12.85 -18.19 -10.80
CA ARG A 51 11.82 -17.40 -10.09
C ARG A 51 10.73 -18.25 -9.44
N ARG A 52 10.47 -19.47 -9.95
CA ARG A 52 9.48 -20.41 -9.40
C ARG A 52 10.09 -21.43 -8.46
N THR A 53 11.40 -21.34 -8.21
CA THR A 53 12.09 -22.25 -7.31
C THR A 53 11.55 -22.11 -5.89
N ASN A 54 11.23 -23.24 -5.29
CA ASN A 54 10.94 -23.33 -3.88
C ASN A 54 12.27 -23.49 -3.12
N TRP A 55 12.71 -22.40 -2.48
CA TRP A 55 13.94 -22.36 -1.70
C TRP A 55 13.75 -23.00 -0.34
N GLU A 56 14.54 -24.01 -0.04
CA GLU A 56 14.68 -24.51 1.33
C GLU A 56 15.45 -23.46 2.14
N THR A 57 14.88 -23.04 3.26
CA THR A 57 15.47 -22.03 4.13
C THR A 57 15.92 -22.67 5.44
N GLN A 58 17.20 -22.48 5.76
CA GLN A 58 17.82 -22.90 7.00
C GLN A 58 18.26 -21.66 7.78
N GLU A 59 17.80 -21.53 9.01
CA GLU A 59 18.29 -20.51 9.92
C GLU A 59 19.67 -20.92 10.48
N LEU A 60 20.63 -20.03 10.35
CA LEU A 60 21.99 -20.16 10.87
C LEU A 60 22.17 -19.30 12.13
N ALA A 61 23.32 -19.42 12.79
CA ALA A 61 23.69 -18.59 13.92
C ALA A 61 23.52 -17.09 13.62
N GLY A 62 23.05 -16.35 14.61
CA GLY A 62 22.79 -14.91 14.50
C GLY A 62 21.56 -14.56 13.66
N GLY A 63 20.73 -15.55 13.24
CA GLY A 63 19.52 -15.31 12.48
C GLY A 63 19.76 -15.14 10.95
N ILE A 64 20.97 -15.50 10.47
CA ILE A 64 21.24 -15.51 9.02
C ILE A 64 20.40 -16.59 8.36
N GLN A 65 19.69 -16.24 7.28
CA GLN A 65 18.89 -17.19 6.52
C GLN A 65 19.70 -17.71 5.33
N LEU A 66 20.04 -19.00 5.37
CA LEU A 66 20.67 -19.71 4.25
C LEU A 66 19.58 -20.34 3.39
N ARG A 67 19.53 -19.99 2.12
CA ARG A 67 18.60 -20.53 1.13
C ARG A 67 19.32 -21.49 0.20
N LYS A 68 18.74 -22.69 -0.02
CA LYS A 68 19.29 -23.72 -0.86
C LYS A 68 18.27 -24.25 -1.83
N SER A 69 18.71 -24.57 -3.04
CA SER A 69 17.88 -25.32 -3.99
C SER A 69 18.72 -25.94 -5.09
N SER A 70 18.18 -27.01 -5.68
CA SER A 70 18.67 -27.57 -6.94
C SER A 70 17.71 -27.20 -8.06
N ILE A 71 18.19 -26.50 -9.07
CA ILE A 71 17.38 -25.91 -10.14
C ILE A 71 17.86 -26.47 -11.48
N LYS A 72 16.94 -26.95 -12.31
CA LYS A 72 17.27 -27.33 -13.68
C LYS A 72 17.24 -26.09 -14.57
N MET A 73 18.43 -25.67 -15.03
CA MET A 73 18.64 -24.54 -15.95
C MET A 73 19.62 -24.99 -17.03
N TRP A 74 19.43 -24.49 -18.26
CA TRP A 74 20.30 -24.84 -19.43
C TRP A 74 20.48 -26.37 -19.63
N GLU A 75 19.39 -27.13 -19.37
CA GLU A 75 19.37 -28.61 -19.41
C GLU A 75 20.29 -29.30 -18.40
N THR A 76 20.92 -28.59 -17.50
CA THR A 76 21.79 -29.04 -16.43
C THR A 76 21.22 -28.73 -15.05
N VAL A 77 21.76 -29.31 -13.99
CA VAL A 77 21.30 -29.10 -12.62
C VAL A 77 22.26 -28.16 -11.90
N GLN A 78 21.73 -27.06 -11.36
CA GLN A 78 22.46 -26.09 -10.58
C GLN A 78 22.12 -26.23 -9.11
N SER A 79 23.07 -26.60 -8.27
CA SER A 79 22.96 -26.60 -6.81
C SER A 79 23.41 -25.22 -6.30
N ILE A 80 22.49 -24.44 -5.76
CA ILE A 80 22.72 -23.05 -5.37
C ILE A 80 22.42 -22.89 -3.90
N SER A 81 23.35 -22.28 -3.16
CA SER A 81 23.20 -21.88 -1.78
C SER A 81 23.52 -20.38 -1.67
N TYR A 82 22.69 -19.59 -1.00
CA TYR A 82 22.97 -18.17 -0.81
C TYR A 82 22.43 -17.62 0.51
N ILE A 83 23.07 -16.55 0.99
CA ILE A 83 22.56 -15.67 2.03
C ILE A 83 22.29 -14.30 1.44
N ASN A 84 21.21 -13.66 1.94
CA ASN A 84 20.87 -12.27 1.65
C ASN A 84 20.77 -11.56 2.99
N TYR A 85 21.62 -10.56 3.23
CA TYR A 85 21.69 -9.88 4.51
C TYR A 85 21.77 -8.37 4.35
N SER A 86 21.21 -7.67 5.32
CA SER A 86 21.35 -6.21 5.42
C SER A 86 22.63 -5.85 6.16
N PRO A 87 23.44 -4.92 5.65
CA PRO A 87 24.62 -4.39 6.35
C PRO A 87 24.28 -3.63 7.64
N LEU A 88 23.00 -3.36 7.86
CA LEU A 88 22.52 -2.80 9.13
C LEU A 88 22.58 -3.82 10.27
N PHE A 89 22.41 -5.12 9.96
CA PHE A 89 22.38 -6.19 10.94
C PHE A 89 23.68 -6.94 11.03
N PHE A 90 24.40 -7.02 9.92
CA PHE A 90 25.59 -7.84 9.78
C PHE A 90 26.70 -7.02 9.14
N SER A 91 27.85 -7.07 9.75
CA SER A 91 29.05 -6.47 9.17
C SER A 91 29.79 -7.48 8.28
N THR A 92 30.27 -7.01 7.15
CA THR A 92 31.10 -7.76 6.22
C THR A 92 32.56 -7.52 6.55
N TYR A 93 33.36 -8.56 6.58
CA TYR A 93 34.78 -8.52 6.88
C TYR A 93 35.59 -9.28 5.85
N LEU A 94 36.83 -8.85 5.63
CA LEU A 94 37.85 -9.61 4.95
C LEU A 94 38.70 -10.34 6.00
N GLY A 95 38.94 -11.65 5.83
CA GLY A 95 39.74 -12.46 6.72
C GLY A 95 41.03 -12.92 6.06
N TYR A 96 42.14 -12.79 6.76
CA TYR A 96 43.46 -13.17 6.30
C TYR A 96 44.34 -13.54 7.50
N THR A 97 45.02 -14.69 7.44
CA THR A 97 45.88 -15.23 8.53
C THR A 97 47.36 -15.27 8.20
N GLY A 98 47.74 -14.79 7.03
CA GLY A 98 49.13 -14.85 6.55
C GLY A 98 49.58 -16.22 5.98
N SER A 99 48.70 -17.22 6.02
CA SER A 99 48.91 -18.55 5.47
C SER A 99 47.67 -19.16 4.92
N GLU A 100 47.80 -20.14 4.04
CA GLU A 100 46.67 -20.90 3.48
C GLU A 100 46.02 -21.74 4.62
N ALA A 101 44.68 -21.75 4.62
CA ALA A 101 43.88 -22.60 5.46
C ALA A 101 42.53 -22.91 4.81
N THR A 102 41.80 -23.89 5.30
CA THR A 102 40.39 -24.06 4.87
C THR A 102 39.54 -22.86 5.28
N VAL A 103 38.42 -22.61 4.59
CA VAL A 103 37.48 -21.53 4.97
C VAL A 103 37.06 -21.70 6.45
N ALA A 104 36.81 -22.93 6.89
CA ALA A 104 36.44 -23.26 8.27
C ALA A 104 37.51 -22.89 9.29
N ASP A 105 38.77 -23.31 9.03
CA ASP A 105 39.88 -23.05 9.95
C ASP A 105 40.19 -21.56 10.03
N MET A 106 40.18 -20.85 8.89
CA MET A 106 40.41 -19.41 8.82
C MET A 106 39.29 -18.64 9.52
N ALA A 107 38.01 -18.97 9.26
CA ALA A 107 36.87 -18.36 9.91
C ALA A 107 36.87 -18.59 11.44
N GLY A 108 37.31 -19.80 11.88
CA GLY A 108 37.44 -20.15 13.28
C GLY A 108 38.45 -19.29 14.06
N THR A 109 39.35 -18.54 13.40
CA THR A 109 40.23 -17.57 14.01
C THR A 109 39.54 -16.25 14.40
N TYR A 110 38.36 -15.99 13.82
CA TYR A 110 37.57 -14.79 14.06
C TYR A 110 36.38 -15.14 14.95
N SER A 111 36.39 -14.74 16.20
CA SER A 111 35.38 -15.10 17.23
C SER A 111 33.97 -14.59 16.91
N ASN A 112 33.85 -13.60 15.98
CA ASN A 112 32.58 -13.01 15.54
C ASN A 112 32.12 -13.54 14.16
N ALA A 113 32.84 -14.52 13.59
CA ALA A 113 32.42 -15.06 12.29
C ALA A 113 31.18 -15.95 12.43
N LEU A 114 30.10 -15.59 11.74
CA LEU A 114 28.86 -16.35 11.70
C LEU A 114 28.74 -17.15 10.40
N PHE A 115 29.19 -16.57 9.29
CA PHE A 115 29.18 -17.17 7.95
C PHE A 115 30.42 -16.73 7.20
N ALA A 116 31.02 -17.62 6.40
CA ALA A 116 32.21 -17.29 5.62
C ALA A 116 32.23 -18.02 4.27
N VAL A 117 32.89 -17.42 3.30
CA VAL A 117 33.18 -18.02 1.98
C VAL A 117 34.63 -17.77 1.59
N ASN A 118 35.14 -18.58 0.66
CA ASN A 118 36.41 -18.31 0.00
C ASN A 118 36.41 -16.92 -0.67
N ALA A 119 37.54 -16.22 -0.64
CA ALA A 119 37.66 -14.90 -1.26
C ALA A 119 38.63 -14.93 -2.44
N GLY A 120 39.82 -14.40 -2.33
CA GLY A 120 40.80 -14.32 -3.40
C GLY A 120 41.60 -15.60 -3.60
N SER A 121 42.08 -15.83 -4.83
CA SER A 121 42.95 -16.91 -5.19
C SER A 121 44.38 -16.69 -4.69
N LEU A 122 45.16 -17.76 -4.60
CA LEU A 122 46.55 -17.76 -4.13
C LEU A 122 47.52 -18.02 -5.27
N SER A 123 48.68 -17.41 -5.15
CA SER A 123 49.86 -17.75 -5.93
C SER A 123 51.09 -17.76 -5.02
N GLY A 124 51.74 -18.92 -4.90
CA GLY A 124 52.94 -19.06 -4.08
C GLY A 124 52.71 -18.73 -2.58
N GLY A 125 51.56 -19.06 -2.04
CA GLY A 125 51.25 -18.85 -0.60
C GLY A 125 50.84 -17.44 -0.23
N LYS A 126 50.62 -16.56 -1.23
CA LYS A 126 50.13 -15.19 -1.02
C LYS A 126 48.93 -14.91 -1.94
N PRO A 127 48.09 -13.92 -1.62
CA PRO A 127 47.07 -13.45 -2.56
C PRO A 127 47.67 -13.15 -3.93
N SER A 128 47.04 -13.63 -4.99
CA SER A 128 47.60 -13.58 -6.37
C SER A 128 47.58 -12.16 -6.95
N ASP A 129 46.65 -11.35 -6.53
CA ASP A 129 46.41 -9.97 -6.98
C ASP A 129 46.47 -8.98 -5.83
N PHE A 130 46.19 -7.69 -6.11
CA PHE A 130 46.17 -6.65 -5.09
C PHE A 130 45.32 -7.05 -3.88
N PHE A 131 45.96 -6.97 -2.72
CA PHE A 131 45.34 -7.30 -1.45
C PHE A 131 45.84 -6.38 -0.35
N LYS A 132 44.90 -5.65 0.26
CA LYS A 132 45.11 -4.76 1.39
C LYS A 132 44.29 -5.27 2.57
N PHE A 133 44.91 -5.39 3.73
CA PHE A 133 44.28 -5.90 4.95
C PHE A 133 44.63 -5.01 6.14
N ASN A 134 43.66 -4.41 6.79
CA ASN A 134 43.82 -3.50 7.92
C ASN A 134 44.85 -2.39 7.63
N ASP A 135 44.70 -1.69 6.51
CA ASP A 135 45.60 -0.63 6.03
C ASP A 135 46.99 -1.07 5.58
N GLU A 136 47.36 -2.35 5.71
CA GLU A 136 48.60 -2.90 5.20
C GLU A 136 48.43 -3.55 3.82
N VAL A 137 49.22 -3.12 2.85
CA VAL A 137 49.27 -3.73 1.53
C VAL A 137 50.11 -4.99 1.56
N VAL A 138 49.45 -6.13 1.47
CA VAL A 138 50.06 -7.47 1.50
C VAL A 138 50.62 -7.85 0.10
N ASN A 139 49.88 -7.52 -0.94
CA ASN A 139 50.28 -7.62 -2.33
C ASN A 139 49.86 -6.38 -3.12
N ALA A 140 50.82 -5.70 -3.75
CA ALA A 140 50.61 -4.50 -4.57
C ALA A 140 50.42 -4.79 -6.06
N THR A 141 50.52 -6.06 -6.48
CA THR A 141 50.45 -6.44 -7.89
C THR A 141 48.96 -6.52 -8.33
N THR A 142 48.64 -5.84 -9.42
CA THR A 142 47.32 -5.97 -10.05
C THR A 142 47.56 -6.64 -11.43
N SER A 143 46.87 -7.76 -11.66
CA SER A 143 46.94 -8.43 -12.97
C SER A 143 46.24 -7.57 -14.05
N SER A 144 46.61 -7.79 -15.35
CA SER A 144 45.94 -7.15 -16.46
C SER A 144 44.46 -7.51 -16.61
N ASP A 145 44.04 -8.61 -15.96
CA ASP A 145 42.67 -9.14 -16.01
C ASP A 145 41.83 -8.71 -14.82
N ALA A 146 42.40 -7.88 -13.90
CA ALA A 146 41.70 -7.31 -12.76
C ALA A 146 40.50 -6.48 -13.24
N GLN A 147 39.30 -6.89 -12.85
CA GLN A 147 38.07 -6.29 -13.34
C GLN A 147 37.20 -5.65 -12.26
N ALA A 148 37.41 -5.99 -11.01
CA ALA A 148 36.68 -5.43 -9.88
C ALA A 148 37.55 -5.27 -8.64
N MET A 149 37.22 -4.27 -7.83
CA MET A 149 37.73 -4.10 -6.49
C MET A 149 36.62 -4.40 -5.51
N PHE A 150 36.84 -5.36 -4.61
CA PHE A 150 36.07 -5.53 -3.41
C PHE A 150 36.75 -4.72 -2.29
N GLY A 151 36.00 -3.85 -1.64
CA GLY A 151 36.50 -3.08 -0.51
C GLY A 151 35.47 -3.02 0.63
N LEU A 152 35.94 -2.81 1.83
CA LEU A 152 35.10 -2.61 3.01
C LEU A 152 34.91 -1.11 3.22
N SER A 153 33.68 -0.64 3.09
CA SER A 153 33.29 0.74 3.38
C SER A 153 32.71 0.84 4.78
N THR A 154 33.08 1.89 5.50
CA THR A 154 32.55 2.19 6.82
C THR A 154 31.65 3.40 6.73
N GLN A 155 30.40 3.27 7.13
CA GLN A 155 29.43 4.35 7.24
C GLN A 155 29.06 4.56 8.69
N LYS A 156 29.09 5.80 9.16
CA LYS A 156 28.57 6.17 10.49
C LYS A 156 27.18 6.78 10.35
N ILE A 157 26.29 6.38 11.23
CA ILE A 157 24.95 6.95 11.36
C ILE A 157 24.82 7.45 12.79
N GLY A 158 24.83 8.78 12.97
CA GLY A 158 24.98 9.37 14.29
C GLY A 158 26.33 9.03 14.90
N ASP A 159 26.41 9.08 16.23
CA ASP A 159 27.64 8.78 16.97
C ASP A 159 27.81 7.28 17.30
N ASP A 160 26.72 6.52 17.32
CA ASP A 160 26.64 5.20 17.93
C ASP A 160 26.58 4.03 16.93
N ILE A 161 26.30 4.27 15.65
CA ILE A 161 26.10 3.20 14.67
C ILE A 161 27.23 3.23 13.64
N THR A 162 27.95 2.13 13.53
CA THR A 162 28.97 1.93 12.50
C THR A 162 28.58 0.74 11.63
N ILE A 163 28.37 0.98 10.35
CA ILE A 163 28.05 -0.05 9.34
C ILE A 163 29.32 -0.34 8.56
N ILE A 164 29.73 -1.62 8.55
CA ILE A 164 30.83 -2.10 7.71
C ILE A 164 30.23 -2.93 6.60
N ASN A 165 30.25 -2.41 5.39
CA ASN A 165 29.60 -3.01 4.24
C ASN A 165 30.57 -3.29 3.09
N ALA A 166 30.23 -4.30 2.29
CA ALA A 166 30.90 -4.59 1.04
C ALA A 166 30.63 -3.50 0.00
N LYS A 167 31.66 -2.99 -0.63
CA LYS A 167 31.56 -2.15 -1.82
C LYS A 167 32.28 -2.83 -2.99
N LEU A 168 31.58 -2.95 -4.11
CA LEU A 168 32.17 -3.43 -5.36
C LEU A 168 32.27 -2.25 -6.32
N THR A 169 33.45 -2.05 -6.87
CA THR A 169 33.70 -1.05 -7.92
C THR A 169 34.47 -1.69 -9.08
N SER A 170 34.21 -1.22 -10.28
CA SER A 170 35.03 -1.61 -11.44
C SER A 170 36.34 -0.79 -11.56
N ASN A 171 36.54 0.17 -10.69
CA ASN A 171 37.77 0.95 -10.64
C ASN A 171 38.73 0.34 -9.59
N VAL A 172 39.68 -0.42 -10.05
CA VAL A 172 40.68 -1.10 -9.20
C VAL A 172 41.67 -0.11 -8.53
N GLU A 173 41.75 1.11 -8.99
CA GLU A 173 42.56 2.17 -8.36
C GLU A 173 41.93 2.79 -7.10
N GLU A 174 40.68 2.46 -6.78
CA GLU A 174 39.98 3.00 -5.60
C GLU A 174 40.41 2.36 -4.27
N HIS A 175 41.48 1.54 -4.26
CA HIS A 175 41.92 0.80 -3.06
C HIS A 175 42.29 1.70 -1.86
N ASP A 176 42.67 2.94 -2.09
CA ASP A 176 43.00 3.88 -1.00
C ASP A 176 41.78 4.32 -0.21
N ALA A 177 40.58 4.20 -0.79
CA ALA A 177 39.33 4.51 -0.10
C ALA A 177 38.92 3.47 0.95
N PHE A 178 39.61 2.31 1.01
CA PHE A 178 39.25 1.20 1.89
C PHE A 178 40.41 0.85 2.83
N ASN A 179 40.08 0.49 4.08
CA ASN A 179 41.08 -0.06 5.02
C ASN A 179 41.42 -1.53 4.71
N SER A 180 40.50 -2.26 4.09
CA SER A 180 40.72 -3.60 3.57
C SER A 180 40.06 -3.72 2.21
N ALA A 181 40.82 -4.22 1.24
CA ALA A 181 40.38 -4.35 -0.14
C ALA A 181 41.12 -5.48 -0.86
N MET A 182 40.50 -6.01 -1.90
CA MET A 182 41.13 -6.99 -2.78
C MET A 182 40.61 -6.83 -4.21
N VAL A 183 41.45 -7.12 -5.14
CA VAL A 183 41.06 -7.32 -6.53
C VAL A 183 40.35 -8.66 -6.68
N THR A 184 39.27 -8.65 -7.44
CA THR A 184 38.44 -9.82 -7.70
C THR A 184 37.84 -9.74 -9.10
N GLY A 185 37.10 -10.75 -9.50
CA GLY A 185 36.39 -10.70 -10.79
C GLY A 185 36.34 -12.04 -11.50
N PRO A 186 35.76 -12.08 -12.68
CA PRO A 186 35.22 -10.94 -13.44
C PRO A 186 33.98 -10.31 -12.80
N VAL A 187 33.68 -9.07 -13.22
CA VAL A 187 32.40 -8.42 -12.91
C VAL A 187 31.27 -9.17 -13.62
N LEU A 188 30.23 -9.52 -12.88
CA LEU A 188 29.08 -10.27 -13.37
C LEU A 188 27.87 -9.36 -13.69
N VAL A 189 27.64 -8.35 -12.85
CA VAL A 189 26.52 -7.42 -12.99
C VAL A 189 27.00 -5.99 -12.81
N ARG A 190 26.55 -5.10 -13.68
CA ARG A 190 26.74 -3.64 -13.60
C ARG A 190 25.39 -2.94 -13.73
N ASP A 191 25.08 -2.06 -12.80
CA ASP A 191 23.84 -1.27 -12.81
C ASP A 191 22.56 -2.10 -13.04
N SER A 192 22.49 -3.28 -12.40
CA SER A 192 21.40 -4.26 -12.52
C SER A 192 21.32 -5.02 -13.85
N GLU A 193 22.32 -4.87 -14.72
CA GLU A 193 22.39 -5.59 -15.98
C GLU A 193 23.53 -6.62 -15.95
N ALA A 194 23.22 -7.87 -16.34
CA ALA A 194 24.24 -8.91 -16.44
C ALA A 194 25.24 -8.60 -17.56
N VAL A 195 26.52 -8.81 -17.30
CA VAL A 195 27.55 -8.77 -18.32
C VAL A 195 27.34 -9.99 -19.24
N THR A 196 27.20 -9.73 -20.52
CA THR A 196 26.88 -10.76 -21.53
C THR A 196 28.10 -11.23 -22.36
N GLU A 197 29.17 -10.47 -22.33
CA GLU A 197 30.40 -10.77 -23.10
C GLU A 197 31.59 -10.93 -22.17
N PHE A 198 32.25 -12.07 -22.27
CA PHE A 198 33.45 -12.41 -21.53
C PHE A 198 34.52 -12.90 -22.50
N PRO A 199 35.82 -12.81 -22.14
CA PRO A 199 36.89 -13.40 -22.91
C PRO A 199 36.67 -14.92 -23.12
N ALA A 200 37.09 -15.44 -24.27
CA ALA A 200 37.06 -16.88 -24.46
C ALA A 200 38.18 -17.55 -23.66
N GLY A 201 37.89 -18.71 -23.08
CA GLY A 201 38.89 -19.50 -22.34
C GLY A 201 38.24 -20.44 -21.33
N GLU A 202 39.01 -21.44 -20.91
CA GLU A 202 38.56 -22.51 -20.02
C GLU A 202 37.89 -21.95 -18.75
N PHE A 203 38.48 -20.94 -18.15
CA PHE A 203 37.91 -20.29 -16.98
C PHE A 203 36.52 -19.70 -17.23
N TYR A 204 36.27 -19.10 -18.38
CA TYR A 204 35.01 -18.43 -18.68
C TYR A 204 33.94 -19.40 -19.20
N ASP A 205 34.35 -20.37 -20.03
CA ASP A 205 33.44 -21.17 -20.83
C ASP A 205 33.13 -22.54 -20.19
N THR A 206 33.94 -23.00 -19.21
CA THR A 206 33.71 -24.27 -18.53
C THR A 206 32.79 -24.10 -17.33
N ARG A 207 31.83 -25.00 -17.18
CA ARG A 207 31.00 -25.10 -15.99
C ARG A 207 31.82 -25.62 -14.83
N MET A 208 31.87 -24.87 -13.75
CA MET A 208 32.55 -25.24 -12.50
C MET A 208 31.83 -24.59 -11.31
N ALA A 209 32.21 -24.97 -10.09
CA ALA A 209 31.73 -24.30 -8.89
C ALA A 209 32.13 -22.82 -8.87
N ARG A 210 31.24 -21.94 -8.40
CA ARG A 210 31.44 -20.49 -8.38
C ARG A 210 31.00 -19.89 -7.09
N THR A 211 31.76 -18.90 -6.57
CA THR A 211 31.37 -18.05 -5.46
C THR A 211 31.11 -16.65 -5.98
N ILE A 212 29.94 -16.10 -5.67
CA ILE A 212 29.46 -14.79 -6.13
C ILE A 212 29.28 -13.91 -4.90
N ILE A 213 29.71 -12.66 -5.00
CA ILE A 213 29.36 -11.60 -4.07
C ILE A 213 28.74 -10.43 -4.83
N GLY A 214 27.72 -9.81 -4.25
CA GLY A 214 27.11 -8.65 -4.87
C GLY A 214 26.31 -7.81 -3.90
N VAL A 215 25.98 -6.60 -4.35
CA VAL A 215 25.13 -5.65 -3.64
C VAL A 215 23.88 -5.43 -4.46
N ALA A 216 22.73 -5.66 -3.85
CA ALA A 216 21.41 -5.44 -4.45
C ALA A 216 21.08 -3.94 -4.54
N GLY A 217 20.09 -3.60 -5.36
CA GLY A 217 19.58 -2.23 -5.44
C GLY A 217 19.04 -1.67 -4.10
N SER A 218 18.68 -2.56 -3.18
CA SER A 218 18.28 -2.26 -1.81
C SER A 218 19.42 -1.87 -0.87
N GLY A 219 20.67 -2.08 -1.27
CA GLY A 219 21.84 -1.98 -0.40
C GLY A 219 22.16 -3.27 0.37
N ASN A 220 21.34 -4.31 0.30
CA ASN A 220 21.66 -5.61 0.88
C ASN A 220 22.79 -6.29 0.14
N CYS A 221 23.57 -7.08 0.88
CA CYS A 221 24.59 -7.95 0.33
C CYS A 221 24.05 -9.36 0.09
N ILE A 222 24.40 -9.94 -1.05
CA ILE A 222 24.14 -11.35 -1.34
C ILE A 222 25.49 -12.04 -1.57
N ILE A 223 25.69 -13.16 -0.89
CA ILE A 223 26.77 -14.10 -1.15
C ILE A 223 26.13 -15.40 -1.60
N ALA A 224 26.49 -15.87 -2.78
CA ALA A 224 25.97 -17.10 -3.34
C ALA A 224 27.11 -18.05 -3.71
N VAL A 225 26.90 -19.33 -3.44
CA VAL A 225 27.78 -20.42 -3.82
C VAL A 225 26.98 -21.35 -4.75
N ILE A 226 27.55 -21.64 -5.92
CA ILE A 226 27.02 -22.58 -6.89
C ILE A 226 27.98 -23.76 -6.90
N ASP A 227 27.49 -24.92 -6.50
CA ASP A 227 28.28 -26.14 -6.50
C ASP A 227 28.58 -26.62 -7.93
N GLY A 228 29.64 -27.41 -8.11
CA GLY A 228 30.03 -27.96 -9.39
C GLY A 228 30.79 -29.27 -9.26
N GLY A 229 31.10 -29.92 -10.42
CA GLY A 229 31.90 -31.14 -10.45
C GLY A 229 31.13 -32.44 -10.24
N GLU A 230 29.78 -32.39 -10.03
CA GLU A 230 28.94 -33.57 -9.88
C GLU A 230 27.85 -33.59 -10.99
N ALA A 231 28.18 -34.28 -12.09
CA ALA A 231 27.33 -34.31 -13.28
C ALA A 231 25.90 -34.77 -12.99
N GLY A 232 24.93 -33.97 -13.45
CA GLY A 232 23.49 -34.24 -13.28
C GLY A 232 22.91 -33.96 -11.89
N LYS A 233 23.76 -33.48 -10.95
CA LYS A 233 23.32 -33.04 -9.61
C LYS A 233 23.78 -31.63 -9.26
N ALA A 234 25.03 -31.32 -9.61
CA ALA A 234 25.66 -30.02 -9.45
C ALA A 234 26.68 -29.86 -10.62
N ASP A 235 26.17 -29.50 -11.76
CA ASP A 235 26.99 -29.37 -12.98
C ASP A 235 27.89 -28.14 -12.94
N GLY A 236 27.58 -27.16 -12.11
CA GLY A 236 28.24 -25.87 -12.07
C GLY A 236 27.80 -24.94 -13.20
N VAL A 237 28.40 -23.76 -13.27
CA VAL A 237 28.04 -22.73 -14.22
C VAL A 237 29.26 -22.11 -14.92
N THR A 238 29.08 -21.66 -16.16
CA THR A 238 30.01 -20.76 -16.86
C THR A 238 29.95 -19.37 -16.22
N VAL A 239 30.91 -18.50 -16.54
CA VAL A 239 30.87 -17.11 -16.03
C VAL A 239 29.65 -16.36 -16.55
N LYS A 240 29.21 -16.58 -17.76
CA LYS A 240 28.03 -15.97 -18.34
C LYS A 240 26.73 -16.42 -17.63
N GLU A 241 26.62 -17.70 -17.29
CA GLU A 241 25.51 -18.27 -16.54
C GLU A 241 25.49 -17.72 -15.09
N ALA A 242 26.69 -17.58 -14.47
CA ALA A 242 26.81 -16.95 -13.16
C ALA A 242 26.35 -15.49 -13.16
N ALA A 243 26.67 -14.72 -14.20
CA ALA A 243 26.21 -13.34 -14.37
C ALA A 243 24.68 -13.26 -14.49
N PHE A 244 24.07 -14.19 -15.22
CA PHE A 244 22.63 -14.28 -15.35
C PHE A 244 21.93 -14.63 -14.02
N ILE A 245 22.47 -15.60 -13.28
CA ILE A 245 21.96 -15.94 -11.93
C ILE A 245 22.07 -14.75 -11.00
N ALA A 246 23.20 -14.04 -10.99
CA ALA A 246 23.42 -12.85 -10.19
C ALA A 246 22.39 -11.74 -10.50
N GLN A 247 22.06 -11.53 -11.77
CA GLN A 247 21.00 -10.61 -12.17
C GLN A 247 19.61 -11.07 -11.69
N LEU A 248 19.31 -12.37 -11.80
CA LEU A 248 18.03 -12.94 -11.31
C LEU A 248 17.88 -12.81 -9.79
N MET A 249 18.99 -12.80 -9.04
CA MET A 249 19.01 -12.51 -7.60
C MET A 249 18.77 -11.02 -7.26
N GLY A 250 18.62 -10.15 -8.26
CA GLY A 250 18.36 -8.72 -8.06
C GLY A 250 19.60 -7.90 -7.70
N LEU A 251 20.80 -8.40 -8.01
CA LEU A 251 22.03 -7.68 -7.73
C LEU A 251 22.19 -6.48 -8.68
N LYS A 252 22.56 -5.34 -8.12
CA LYS A 252 22.93 -4.13 -8.85
C LYS A 252 24.37 -4.18 -9.32
N THR A 253 25.25 -4.68 -8.46
CA THR A 253 26.66 -4.94 -8.77
C THR A 253 27.03 -6.32 -8.26
N ALA A 254 27.75 -7.10 -9.04
CA ALA A 254 28.24 -8.42 -8.63
C ALA A 254 29.57 -8.77 -9.27
N ALA A 255 30.37 -9.56 -8.56
CA ALA A 255 31.62 -10.12 -9.05
C ALA A 255 31.82 -11.56 -8.58
N LEU A 256 32.66 -12.32 -9.31
CA LEU A 256 33.15 -13.61 -8.83
C LEU A 256 34.23 -13.41 -7.78
N LEU A 257 34.27 -14.33 -6.84
CA LEU A 257 35.36 -14.62 -5.93
C LEU A 257 36.15 -15.83 -6.46
N GLY A 258 36.97 -16.50 -5.64
CA GLY A 258 37.62 -17.74 -5.98
C GLY A 258 36.62 -18.82 -6.45
N CYS A 259 37.05 -19.70 -7.38
CA CYS A 259 36.17 -20.64 -8.07
C CYS A 259 36.70 -22.08 -8.05
N GLY A 260 35.92 -23.01 -8.59
CA GLY A 260 36.32 -24.42 -8.72
C GLY A 260 36.47 -25.09 -7.35
N ALA A 261 37.57 -25.75 -7.09
CA ALA A 261 37.82 -26.52 -5.88
C ALA A 261 37.91 -25.67 -4.59
N GLU A 262 38.15 -24.36 -4.71
CA GLU A 262 38.19 -23.43 -3.59
C GLU A 262 36.77 -23.02 -3.11
N THR A 263 35.75 -23.23 -3.92
CA THR A 263 34.38 -22.83 -3.65
C THR A 263 33.84 -23.51 -2.41
N THR A 264 33.78 -22.76 -1.30
CA THR A 264 33.37 -23.28 0.00
C THR A 264 32.59 -22.20 0.76
N ALA A 265 31.47 -22.59 1.34
CA ALA A 265 30.69 -21.79 2.30
C ALA A 265 30.67 -22.53 3.66
N TRP A 266 30.88 -21.77 4.73
CA TRP A 266 30.91 -22.26 6.09
C TRP A 266 29.99 -21.41 6.98
N ALA A 267 29.40 -22.05 7.99
CA ALA A 267 28.63 -21.36 9.03
C ALA A 267 29.06 -21.87 10.42
N SER A 268 29.08 -20.98 11.43
CA SER A 268 29.68 -21.20 12.76
C SER A 268 29.17 -22.45 13.46
N GLU A 269 27.89 -22.78 13.36
CA GLU A 269 27.31 -23.95 14.06
C GLU A 269 27.03 -25.14 13.14
N ALA A 270 27.06 -24.92 11.82
CA ALA A 270 26.71 -25.92 10.82
C ALA A 270 27.91 -26.50 10.09
N GLY A 271 29.09 -25.88 10.20
CA GLY A 271 30.28 -26.30 9.44
C GLY A 271 30.20 -25.90 7.97
N VAL A 272 30.72 -26.71 7.05
CA VAL A 272 30.63 -26.50 5.62
C VAL A 272 29.18 -26.73 5.16
N VAL A 273 28.58 -25.74 4.51
CA VAL A 273 27.13 -25.71 4.19
C VAL A 273 26.83 -25.91 2.70
N ASN A 274 27.84 -25.93 1.84
CA ASN A 274 27.73 -26.30 0.42
C ASN A 274 28.38 -27.66 0.15
N ASN A 275 28.46 -28.13 -1.09
CA ASN A 275 29.11 -29.37 -1.49
C ASN A 275 30.39 -29.05 -2.28
N PRO A 276 31.61 -29.05 -1.67
CA PRO A 276 32.86 -28.77 -2.39
C PRO A 276 33.08 -29.75 -3.52
N SER A 277 33.48 -29.25 -4.70
CA SER A 277 33.55 -30.02 -5.94
C SER A 277 34.51 -31.22 -5.95
N GLU A 278 35.50 -31.26 -5.03
CA GLU A 278 36.41 -32.38 -4.85
C GLU A 278 36.11 -33.22 -3.60
N GLY A 279 34.89 -33.11 -3.07
CA GLY A 279 34.45 -33.87 -1.89
C GLY A 279 35.00 -33.36 -0.52
N SER A 280 35.90 -32.37 -0.52
CA SER A 280 36.43 -31.73 0.67
C SER A 280 36.82 -30.28 0.39
N ALA A 281 36.69 -29.41 1.41
CA ALA A 281 37.13 -28.03 1.32
C ALA A 281 38.65 -27.94 1.07
N LYS A 282 39.07 -27.05 0.19
CA LYS A 282 40.48 -26.75 -0.07
C LYS A 282 40.95 -25.56 0.75
N ASN A 283 42.29 -25.45 0.84
CA ASN A 283 42.90 -24.26 1.40
C ASN A 283 42.67 -23.05 0.50
N VAL A 284 42.40 -21.90 1.11
CA VAL A 284 42.22 -20.59 0.45
C VAL A 284 43.15 -19.57 1.08
N GLY A 285 43.47 -18.49 0.38
CA GLY A 285 44.33 -17.42 0.87
C GLY A 285 43.69 -16.40 1.73
N SER A 286 42.40 -16.23 1.54
CA SER A 286 41.61 -15.26 2.26
C SER A 286 40.14 -15.67 2.23
N ILE A 287 39.38 -15.13 3.15
CA ILE A 287 37.92 -15.33 3.24
C ILE A 287 37.19 -14.00 3.28
N ILE A 288 35.95 -13.99 2.84
CA ILE A 288 34.96 -12.98 3.25
C ILE A 288 34.09 -13.61 4.32
N TYR A 289 33.97 -12.97 5.47
CA TYR A 289 33.09 -13.46 6.53
C TYR A 289 32.12 -12.39 7.01
N ILE A 290 31.01 -12.85 7.53
CA ILE A 290 29.92 -12.05 8.07
C ILE A 290 29.88 -12.24 9.55
N GLY A 291 29.84 -11.14 10.28
CA GLY A 291 29.67 -11.12 11.73
C GLY A 291 28.50 -10.22 12.14
N PRO A 292 28.18 -10.17 13.44
CA PRO A 292 27.15 -9.28 13.96
C PRO A 292 27.45 -7.83 13.59
N GLY A 293 26.42 -7.08 13.22
CA GLY A 293 26.51 -5.63 13.03
C GLY A 293 26.59 -4.89 14.38
N SER A 294 26.91 -3.60 14.31
CA SER A 294 27.07 -2.75 15.49
C SER A 294 25.80 -1.98 15.88
N VAL A 295 24.65 -2.29 15.26
CA VAL A 295 23.40 -1.61 15.62
C VAL A 295 22.81 -2.24 16.87
N ASN A 296 22.69 -1.45 17.91
CA ASN A 296 22.10 -1.85 19.18
C ASN A 296 20.84 -1.00 19.45
N ILE A 297 19.80 -1.63 19.97
CA ILE A 297 18.57 -0.97 20.41
C ILE A 297 18.38 -1.17 21.90
N LYS A 298 18.03 -0.10 22.61
CA LYS A 298 17.73 -0.16 24.06
C LYS A 298 16.33 -0.73 24.28
N GLY A 299 16.14 -1.42 25.42
CA GLY A 299 14.90 -2.10 25.75
C GLY A 299 14.93 -3.58 25.41
N ASP A 300 13.86 -4.29 25.75
CA ASP A 300 13.68 -5.73 25.48
C ASP A 300 12.38 -6.02 24.71
N GLY A 301 11.65 -4.96 24.32
CA GLY A 301 10.40 -5.06 23.57
C GLY A 301 9.19 -5.47 24.39
N SER A 302 9.30 -5.57 25.72
CA SER A 302 8.16 -5.75 26.61
C SER A 302 7.38 -4.44 26.80
N GLU A 303 6.15 -4.52 27.31
CA GLU A 303 5.35 -3.33 27.62
C GLU A 303 6.01 -2.42 28.65
N SER A 304 6.70 -3.01 29.65
CA SER A 304 7.39 -2.26 30.70
C SER A 304 8.76 -1.71 30.29
N ASN A 305 9.37 -2.28 29.25
CA ASN A 305 10.68 -1.89 28.74
C ASN A 305 10.70 -1.97 27.19
N PRO A 306 9.94 -1.09 26.49
CA PRO A 306 9.84 -1.13 25.05
C PRO A 306 11.18 -0.87 24.36
N TYR A 307 11.33 -1.37 23.14
CA TYR A 307 12.46 -0.99 22.31
C TYR A 307 12.42 0.51 22.00
N LEU A 308 13.55 1.20 22.22
CA LEU A 308 13.66 2.66 22.06
C LEU A 308 14.13 3.02 20.66
N ILE A 309 13.28 3.64 19.90
CA ILE A 309 13.57 4.10 18.53
C ILE A 309 14.19 5.50 18.60
N GLU A 310 15.48 5.60 18.31
CA GLU A 310 16.25 6.84 18.42
C GLU A 310 16.56 7.47 17.03
N ASN A 311 16.48 6.67 15.95
CA ASN A 311 16.80 7.09 14.58
C ASN A 311 16.11 6.21 13.53
N TYR A 312 16.23 6.58 12.23
CA TYR A 312 15.56 5.85 11.14
C TYR A 312 16.09 4.42 10.95
N VAL A 313 17.32 4.13 11.37
CA VAL A 313 17.86 2.77 11.30
C VAL A 313 17.11 1.86 12.26
N HIS A 314 16.83 2.31 13.50
CA HIS A 314 15.98 1.54 14.42
C HIS A 314 14.59 1.30 13.85
N MET A 315 14.01 2.27 13.10
CA MET A 315 12.74 2.07 12.38
C MET A 315 12.85 0.94 11.35
N MET A 316 13.91 0.93 10.54
CA MET A 316 14.14 -0.13 9.54
C MET A 316 14.33 -1.51 10.18
N LEU A 317 14.80 -1.55 11.43
CA LEU A 317 15.11 -2.77 12.18
C LEU A 317 13.92 -3.34 12.97
N MET A 318 12.80 -2.64 13.05
CA MET A 318 11.63 -3.06 13.86
C MET A 318 11.21 -4.50 13.59
N ARG A 319 11.20 -4.92 12.32
CA ARG A 319 10.84 -6.29 11.96
C ARG A 319 11.75 -7.34 12.59
N THR A 320 13.03 -7.07 12.67
CA THR A 320 14.02 -7.98 13.29
C THR A 320 13.86 -8.04 14.80
N PHE A 321 13.60 -6.89 15.44
CA PHE A 321 13.38 -6.84 16.87
C PHE A 321 11.99 -7.33 17.30
N ALA A 322 11.06 -7.53 16.37
CA ALA A 322 9.74 -8.10 16.61
C ALA A 322 9.70 -9.58 16.21
N PRO A 323 9.91 -10.52 17.14
CA PRO A 323 9.83 -11.95 16.82
C PRO A 323 8.46 -12.35 16.30
N VAL A 324 8.42 -13.39 15.48
CA VAL A 324 7.16 -13.98 15.00
C VAL A 324 6.33 -14.51 16.17
N ASN A 325 5.01 -14.40 16.07
CA ASN A 325 4.05 -14.82 17.10
C ASN A 325 4.23 -14.13 18.47
N SER A 326 4.75 -12.90 18.43
CA SER A 326 4.95 -12.09 19.63
C SER A 326 4.20 -10.76 19.55
N SER A 327 3.99 -10.20 20.75
CA SER A 327 3.55 -8.83 20.96
C SER A 327 4.80 -8.02 21.32
N THR A 328 5.14 -7.04 20.50
CA THR A 328 6.37 -6.26 20.70
C THR A 328 6.06 -4.78 20.82
N TYR A 329 6.66 -4.13 21.80
CA TYR A 329 6.46 -2.73 22.16
C TYR A 329 7.66 -1.89 21.70
N PHE A 330 7.35 -0.77 21.04
CA PHE A 330 8.31 0.22 20.55
C PHE A 330 7.92 1.60 21.05
N ARG A 331 8.90 2.44 21.34
CA ARG A 331 8.69 3.84 21.71
C ARG A 331 9.68 4.76 21.01
N LEU A 332 9.20 5.87 20.44
CA LEU A 332 10.08 6.92 19.91
C LEU A 332 10.73 7.71 21.05
N GLU A 333 12.04 7.90 20.96
CA GLU A 333 12.79 8.79 21.85
C GLU A 333 13.05 10.15 21.19
N ASN A 334 13.20 10.18 19.88
CA ASN A 334 13.47 11.38 19.10
C ASN A 334 12.45 11.56 17.96
N ASP A 335 12.41 12.76 17.40
CA ASP A 335 11.83 12.95 16.06
C ASP A 335 12.70 12.22 15.04
N ILE A 336 12.07 11.57 14.07
CA ILE A 336 12.76 10.72 13.09
C ILE A 336 12.57 11.28 11.68
N ASP A 337 13.66 11.65 11.04
CA ASP A 337 13.68 11.98 9.61
C ASP A 337 13.96 10.71 8.80
N MET A 338 13.04 10.36 7.89
CA MET A 338 13.12 9.17 7.03
C MET A 338 13.58 9.48 5.60
N SER A 339 14.09 10.68 5.33
CA SER A 339 14.46 11.14 3.97
C SER A 339 15.52 10.27 3.28
N ASP A 340 16.39 9.63 4.06
CA ASP A 340 17.43 8.72 3.56
C ASP A 340 16.92 7.30 3.24
N VAL A 341 15.69 6.98 3.62
CA VAL A 341 15.12 5.63 3.43
C VAL A 341 14.54 5.51 2.03
N LYS A 342 15.25 4.84 1.14
CA LYS A 342 14.85 4.62 -0.26
C LYS A 342 14.08 3.32 -0.47
N LEU A 343 14.43 2.31 0.30
CA LEU A 343 13.77 1.01 0.28
C LEU A 343 13.16 0.72 1.64
N TRP A 344 11.92 0.25 1.65
CA TRP A 344 11.22 -0.09 2.88
C TRP A 344 10.68 -1.51 2.86
N THR A 345 11.00 -2.27 3.91
CA THR A 345 10.38 -3.56 4.20
C THR A 345 9.42 -3.36 5.39
N PRO A 346 8.10 -3.43 5.17
CA PRO A 346 7.14 -3.31 6.26
C PRO A 346 7.34 -4.38 7.33
N VAL A 347 6.94 -4.12 8.56
CA VAL A 347 7.07 -5.07 9.68
C VAL A 347 6.33 -6.39 9.39
N ASN A 348 5.12 -6.30 8.87
CA ASN A 348 4.39 -7.43 8.32
C ASN A 348 3.98 -7.11 6.87
N PHE A 349 4.06 -8.06 5.96
CA PHE A 349 3.61 -7.91 4.58
C PHE A 349 2.46 -8.86 4.26
N ASP A 350 2.01 -8.91 3.01
CA ASP A 350 0.84 -9.67 2.60
C ASP A 350 0.89 -11.14 3.07
N GLY A 351 -0.18 -11.56 3.76
CA GLY A 351 -0.27 -12.90 4.36
C GLY A 351 0.52 -13.08 5.67
N ASP A 352 1.32 -12.10 6.09
CA ASP A 352 2.05 -12.15 7.36
C ASP A 352 1.26 -11.45 8.48
N TYR A 353 0.64 -12.21 9.35
CA TYR A 353 -0.09 -11.76 10.55
C TYR A 353 0.62 -12.25 11.82
N SER A 354 1.94 -12.35 11.79
CA SER A 354 2.70 -13.01 12.85
C SER A 354 3.21 -12.05 13.94
N ARG A 355 3.32 -10.74 13.65
CA ARG A 355 3.89 -9.76 14.60
C ARG A 355 2.86 -8.75 15.04
N GLN A 356 2.50 -8.76 16.31
CA GLN A 356 1.66 -7.73 16.91
C GLN A 356 2.54 -6.56 17.37
N ILE A 357 2.25 -5.36 16.88
CA ILE A 357 3.07 -4.17 17.13
C ILE A 357 2.32 -3.19 18.02
N HIS A 358 2.97 -2.78 19.10
CA HIS A 358 2.54 -1.68 19.96
C HIS A 358 3.54 -0.53 19.83
N PHE A 359 3.11 0.54 19.19
CA PHE A 359 3.97 1.67 18.86
C PHE A 359 3.53 2.93 19.59
N ASP A 360 4.33 3.41 20.53
CA ASP A 360 4.13 4.70 21.21
C ASP A 360 5.03 5.76 20.58
N GLY A 361 4.41 6.69 19.88
CA GLY A 361 5.10 7.84 19.30
C GLY A 361 5.67 8.81 20.34
N ASN A 362 5.27 8.72 21.62
CA ASN A 362 5.77 9.56 22.70
C ASN A 362 5.71 11.06 22.37
N ASN A 363 4.67 11.47 21.64
CA ASN A 363 4.47 12.82 21.07
C ASN A 363 5.62 13.30 20.15
N LYS A 364 6.35 12.39 19.52
CA LYS A 364 7.38 12.66 18.52
C LYS A 364 6.82 12.58 17.11
N THR A 365 7.63 13.05 16.16
CA THR A 365 7.26 13.13 14.75
C THR A 365 8.15 12.23 13.89
N ILE A 366 7.52 11.47 12.99
CA ILE A 366 8.19 10.83 11.85
C ILE A 366 7.97 11.72 10.63
N THR A 367 9.06 12.14 9.98
CA THR A 367 8.99 13.01 8.80
C THR A 367 9.58 12.35 7.55
N ASN A 368 9.14 12.82 6.38
CA ASN A 368 9.74 12.49 5.08
C ASN A 368 9.79 10.99 4.77
N PHE A 369 8.85 10.21 5.28
CA PHE A 369 8.73 8.79 4.92
C PHE A 369 8.28 8.66 3.46
N HIS A 370 9.26 8.51 2.56
CA HIS A 370 9.04 8.53 1.12
C HIS A 370 9.92 7.48 0.41
N PRO A 371 9.70 6.18 0.67
CA PRO A 371 10.46 5.12 0.01
C PRO A 371 10.18 5.08 -1.49
N GLU A 372 11.22 4.84 -2.27
CA GLU A 372 11.09 4.63 -3.72
C GLU A 372 10.48 3.25 -4.05
N SER A 373 10.63 2.28 -3.13
CA SER A 373 10.11 0.93 -3.28
C SER A 373 9.72 0.30 -1.94
N PHE A 374 8.65 -0.50 -1.97
CA PHE A 374 8.21 -1.37 -0.89
C PHE A 374 8.43 -2.83 -1.30
N VAL A 375 9.13 -3.59 -0.47
CA VAL A 375 9.50 -4.97 -0.77
C VAL A 375 9.18 -5.91 0.40
N ALA A 376 8.98 -7.18 0.09
CA ALA A 376 8.92 -8.25 1.07
C ALA A 376 10.33 -8.66 1.54
N ASP A 377 10.44 -9.61 2.47
CA ASP A 377 11.71 -10.07 3.04
C ASP A 377 12.74 -10.55 2.03
N ASP A 378 12.29 -11.14 0.93
CA ASP A 378 13.17 -11.61 -0.14
C ASP A 378 13.72 -10.46 -1.00
N GLN A 379 13.18 -9.25 -0.83
CA GLN A 379 13.51 -8.03 -1.57
C GLN A 379 13.39 -8.13 -3.11
N VAL A 380 12.77 -9.19 -3.58
CA VAL A 380 12.46 -9.43 -4.99
C VAL A 380 10.99 -9.15 -5.26
N THR A 381 10.12 -9.45 -4.30
CA THR A 381 8.67 -9.30 -4.42
C THR A 381 8.23 -7.95 -3.85
N ALA A 382 7.50 -7.16 -4.64
CA ALA A 382 6.90 -5.92 -4.16
C ALA A 382 5.86 -6.21 -3.06
N ALA A 383 5.88 -5.45 -1.98
CA ALA A 383 4.90 -5.58 -0.90
C ALA A 383 3.51 -5.19 -1.39
N ALA A 384 2.51 -6.05 -1.17
CA ALA A 384 1.12 -5.80 -1.58
C ALA A 384 0.46 -4.71 -0.72
N TYR A 385 0.87 -4.58 0.55
CA TYR A 385 0.37 -3.60 1.50
C TYR A 385 1.45 -2.54 1.79
N ALA A 386 1.56 -1.56 0.89
CA ALA A 386 2.55 -0.48 1.01
C ALA A 386 2.16 0.50 2.12
N SER A 387 3.00 0.61 3.15
CA SER A 387 2.82 1.49 4.32
C SER A 387 3.99 1.35 5.30
N LEU A 388 3.97 2.11 6.38
CA LEU A 388 4.98 2.02 7.44
C LEU A 388 5.02 0.62 8.08
N PHE A 389 3.88 0.05 8.45
CA PHE A 389 3.82 -1.26 9.13
C PHE A 389 3.38 -2.43 8.24
N GLY A 390 2.85 -2.16 7.04
CA GLY A 390 2.29 -3.18 6.14
C GLY A 390 0.94 -3.70 6.64
N VAL A 391 0.90 -4.92 7.17
CA VAL A 391 -0.24 -5.42 7.96
C VAL A 391 -0.05 -4.98 9.40
N PHE A 392 -0.90 -4.07 9.85
CA PHE A 392 -0.84 -3.49 11.20
C PHE A 392 -1.97 -4.02 12.08
N TYR A 393 -1.61 -4.59 13.22
CA TYR A 393 -2.51 -4.88 14.33
C TYR A 393 -1.77 -4.72 15.65
N GLY A 394 -2.51 -4.47 16.73
CA GLY A 394 -1.96 -4.02 18.00
C GLY A 394 -2.34 -2.57 18.26
N SER A 395 -1.40 -1.71 18.63
CA SER A 395 -1.70 -0.31 18.94
C SER A 395 -0.67 0.68 18.37
N ALA A 396 -1.16 1.85 17.96
CA ALA A 396 -0.32 3.03 17.70
C ALA A 396 -0.91 4.22 18.46
N LYS A 397 -0.06 4.97 19.17
CA LYS A 397 -0.52 6.12 19.95
C LYS A 397 0.47 7.27 20.00
N ASN A 398 -0.03 8.47 20.24
CA ASN A 398 0.77 9.68 20.51
C ASN A 398 1.83 9.94 19.44
N LEU A 399 1.45 9.84 18.16
CA LEU A 399 2.37 9.89 17.03
C LEU A 399 1.95 10.97 16.02
N THR A 400 2.90 11.75 15.54
CA THR A 400 2.71 12.55 14.34
C THR A 400 3.52 11.96 13.18
N ILE A 401 2.88 11.79 12.02
CA ILE A 401 3.57 11.44 10.76
C ILE A 401 3.33 12.60 9.80
N LYS A 402 4.41 13.20 9.32
CA LYS A 402 4.33 14.41 8.53
C LYS A 402 5.15 14.31 7.23
N ASP A 403 4.62 14.95 6.16
CA ASP A 403 5.28 15.03 4.86
C ASP A 403 5.66 13.65 4.27
N ALA A 404 4.86 12.61 4.59
CA ALA A 404 5.07 11.25 4.11
C ALA A 404 4.36 11.01 2.76
N LYS A 405 4.97 10.18 1.91
CA LYS A 405 4.40 9.78 0.62
C LYS A 405 4.52 8.28 0.41
N VAL A 406 3.40 7.63 0.21
CA VAL A 406 3.33 6.21 -0.16
C VAL A 406 2.65 6.10 -1.52
N LEU A 407 3.47 6.10 -2.57
CA LEU A 407 3.03 6.22 -3.95
C LEU A 407 3.24 4.90 -4.69
N MET A 408 2.22 4.07 -4.73
CA MET A 408 2.21 2.84 -5.50
C MET A 408 1.64 3.07 -6.90
N PRO A 409 2.13 2.34 -7.91
CA PRO A 409 1.48 2.35 -9.23
C PRO A 409 -0.01 1.96 -9.12
N LEU A 410 -0.89 2.66 -9.82
CA LEU A 410 -2.35 2.44 -9.80
C LEU A 410 -2.77 1.02 -10.25
N THR A 411 -1.86 0.23 -10.78
CA THR A 411 -2.06 -1.16 -11.21
C THR A 411 -1.45 -2.19 -10.25
N GLN A 412 -0.78 -1.72 -9.20
CA GLN A 412 -0.06 -2.56 -8.24
C GLN A 412 -0.52 -2.26 -6.81
N GLY A 413 -0.35 -3.24 -5.95
CA GLY A 413 -0.75 -3.16 -4.55
C GLY A 413 -2.22 -3.47 -4.32
N SER A 414 -2.52 -4.13 -3.22
CA SER A 414 -3.90 -4.44 -2.81
C SER A 414 -4.49 -3.31 -2.00
N ALA A 415 -3.68 -2.65 -1.16
CA ALA A 415 -4.09 -1.55 -0.32
C ALA A 415 -2.90 -0.67 0.07
N THR A 416 -3.14 0.63 0.18
CA THR A 416 -2.10 1.63 0.45
C THR A 416 -2.54 2.58 1.56
N GLY A 417 -1.68 2.76 2.55
CA GLY A 417 -1.87 3.71 3.65
C GLY A 417 -0.54 4.26 4.14
N ILE A 418 -0.56 5.26 5.01
CA ILE A 418 0.67 5.73 5.68
C ILE A 418 1.01 4.79 6.83
N LEU A 419 0.05 4.53 7.74
CA LEU A 419 0.27 3.68 8.92
C LEU A 419 0.28 2.20 8.55
N GLY A 420 -0.79 1.72 7.94
CA GLY A 420 -0.94 0.35 7.50
C GLY A 420 -1.57 0.24 6.11
N GLY A 421 -1.11 -0.68 5.29
CA GLY A 421 -1.85 -1.05 4.08
C GLY A 421 -3.11 -1.81 4.45
N PHE A 422 -3.01 -2.69 5.45
CA PHE A 422 -4.11 -3.40 6.08
C PHE A 422 -4.05 -3.25 7.61
N CYS A 423 -5.15 -2.82 8.22
CA CYS A 423 -5.22 -2.59 9.66
C CYS A 423 -6.27 -3.49 10.33
N GLY A 424 -5.85 -4.27 11.33
CA GLY A 424 -6.70 -5.14 12.14
C GLY A 424 -7.25 -6.38 11.42
N THR A 425 -7.68 -7.34 12.19
CA THR A 425 -8.48 -8.51 11.78
C THR A 425 -9.46 -8.85 12.90
N ALA A 426 -10.44 -9.72 12.65
CA ALA A 426 -11.46 -10.12 13.65
C ALA A 426 -10.87 -10.59 14.99
N ASP A 427 -9.72 -11.26 14.94
CA ASP A 427 -9.06 -11.81 16.14
C ASP A 427 -7.89 -10.94 16.62
N LYS A 428 -7.48 -9.96 15.80
CA LYS A 428 -6.33 -9.10 16.03
C LYS A 428 -6.67 -7.66 15.62
N PRO A 429 -7.47 -6.94 16.42
CA PRO A 429 -7.90 -5.58 16.08
C PRO A 429 -6.74 -4.58 16.07
N ALA A 430 -6.92 -3.50 15.34
CA ALA A 430 -6.04 -2.33 15.40
C ALA A 430 -6.64 -1.27 16.34
N TYR A 431 -5.83 -0.72 17.22
CA TYR A 431 -6.18 0.39 18.10
C TYR A 431 -5.27 1.58 17.82
N VAL A 432 -5.83 2.72 17.48
CA VAL A 432 -5.08 3.93 17.13
C VAL A 432 -5.61 5.11 17.93
N GLU A 433 -4.75 5.76 18.70
CA GLU A 433 -5.15 6.85 19.59
C GLU A 433 -4.19 8.04 19.48
N ASN A 434 -4.73 9.24 19.31
CA ASN A 434 -3.92 10.47 19.24
C ASN A 434 -2.79 10.35 18.19
N VAL A 435 -3.15 9.93 16.96
CA VAL A 435 -2.22 9.81 15.83
C VAL A 435 -2.62 10.82 14.76
N HIS A 436 -1.64 11.64 14.35
CA HIS A 436 -1.85 12.72 13.39
C HIS A 436 -1.03 12.48 12.13
N ILE A 437 -1.70 12.31 11.00
CA ILE A 437 -1.07 12.18 9.68
C ILE A 437 -1.30 13.49 8.93
N LEU A 438 -0.21 14.27 8.76
CA LEU A 438 -0.27 15.66 8.31
C LEU A 438 0.53 15.88 7.02
N ASN A 439 -0.07 16.56 6.05
CA ASN A 439 0.53 16.88 4.76
C ASN A 439 1.10 15.64 4.03
N CYS A 440 0.35 14.53 4.09
CA CYS A 440 0.79 13.25 3.51
C CYS A 440 0.08 12.95 2.20
N GLU A 441 0.70 12.10 1.37
CA GLU A 441 0.13 11.69 0.08
C GLU A 441 0.15 10.16 -0.05
N VAL A 442 -0.99 9.58 -0.45
CA VAL A 442 -1.09 8.16 -0.79
C VAL A 442 -1.68 7.98 -2.18
N SER A 443 -1.15 6.99 -2.90
CA SER A 443 -1.76 6.48 -4.12
C SER A 443 -1.55 4.98 -4.23
N GLY A 444 -2.48 4.26 -4.85
CA GLY A 444 -2.35 2.82 -4.96
C GLY A 444 -3.33 2.16 -5.90
N GLY A 445 -3.17 0.84 -6.07
CA GLY A 445 -3.88 0.10 -7.09
C GLY A 445 -5.33 -0.20 -6.76
N ARG A 446 -5.70 -0.41 -5.51
CA ARG A 446 -7.05 -0.82 -5.14
C ARG A 446 -7.68 0.09 -4.09
N ASP A 447 -7.35 -0.08 -2.82
CA ASP A 447 -7.99 0.63 -1.72
C ASP A 447 -6.98 1.58 -1.07
N CYS A 448 -7.35 2.86 -0.86
CA CYS A 448 -6.45 3.89 -0.38
C CYS A 448 -7.04 4.70 0.77
N GLY A 449 -6.24 4.98 1.80
CA GLY A 449 -6.59 5.89 2.89
C GLY A 449 -5.34 6.29 3.67
N LEU A 450 -5.31 7.48 4.27
CA LEU A 450 -4.11 7.95 4.96
C LEU A 450 -3.73 7.08 6.16
N PHE A 451 -4.69 6.57 6.92
CA PHE A 451 -4.41 5.60 7.98
C PHE A 451 -4.26 4.19 7.44
N GLY A 452 -5.24 3.74 6.66
CA GLY A 452 -5.22 2.39 6.12
C GLY A 452 -5.90 2.26 4.77
N GLY A 453 -5.30 1.52 3.85
CA GLY A 453 -5.97 1.18 2.60
C GLY A 453 -7.17 0.27 2.84
N GLN A 454 -6.97 -0.77 3.63
CA GLN A 454 -8.03 -1.66 4.14
C GLN A 454 -7.99 -1.73 5.67
N SER A 455 -9.14 -1.97 6.28
CA SER A 455 -9.22 -2.21 7.73
C SER A 455 -10.31 -3.22 8.06
N ARG A 456 -10.03 -4.06 9.05
CA ARG A 456 -10.99 -5.01 9.58
C ARG A 456 -10.84 -5.04 11.10
N ASP A 457 -11.91 -4.62 11.82
CA ASP A 457 -11.88 -4.46 13.27
C ASP A 457 -10.83 -3.44 13.73
N ALA A 458 -11.18 -2.16 13.68
CA ALA A 458 -10.29 -1.08 14.08
C ALA A 458 -11.03 0.00 14.90
N THR A 459 -10.34 0.53 15.90
CA THR A 459 -10.78 1.66 16.71
C THR A 459 -9.78 2.80 16.57
N LEU A 460 -10.26 3.98 16.16
CA LEU A 460 -9.46 5.19 16.04
C LEU A 460 -10.07 6.28 16.95
N ILE A 461 -9.27 6.90 17.80
CA ILE A 461 -9.70 7.94 18.74
C ILE A 461 -8.75 9.13 18.67
N GLY A 462 -9.31 10.34 18.57
CA GLY A 462 -8.53 11.58 18.59
C GLY A 462 -7.53 11.72 17.44
N CYS A 463 -7.87 11.20 16.26
CA CYS A 463 -6.94 11.11 15.13
C CYS A 463 -7.20 12.18 14.08
N THR A 464 -6.14 12.59 13.37
CA THR A 464 -6.23 13.56 12.27
C THR A 464 -5.62 13.00 11.00
N ALA A 465 -6.31 13.15 9.87
CA ALA A 465 -5.85 12.81 8.52
C ALA A 465 -5.86 14.04 7.63
N GLN A 466 -4.69 14.55 7.24
CA GLN A 466 -4.56 15.70 6.34
C GLN A 466 -3.64 15.37 5.17
N GLY A 467 -4.12 15.59 3.94
CA GLY A 467 -3.30 15.36 2.77
C GLY A 467 -4.05 14.99 1.52
N LYS A 468 -3.40 14.23 0.66
CA LYS A 468 -3.94 13.83 -0.64
C LYS A 468 -4.08 12.32 -0.77
N VAL A 469 -5.23 11.88 -1.24
CA VAL A 469 -5.51 10.48 -1.57
C VAL A 469 -5.88 10.37 -3.04
N THR A 470 -5.05 9.66 -3.81
CA THR A 470 -5.35 9.35 -5.21
C THR A 470 -5.83 7.90 -5.29
N GLY A 471 -7.12 7.72 -5.48
CA GLY A 471 -7.75 6.41 -5.52
C GLY A 471 -7.36 5.57 -6.73
N GLY A 472 -7.18 4.28 -6.51
CA GLY A 472 -6.97 3.29 -7.58
C GLY A 472 -8.27 2.79 -8.21
N ASN A 473 -8.44 1.47 -8.18
CA ASN A 473 -9.53 0.77 -8.88
C ASN A 473 -10.73 0.42 -7.98
N ALA A 474 -10.75 0.80 -6.71
CA ALA A 474 -11.84 0.48 -5.79
C ALA A 474 -12.15 1.62 -4.80
N ASP A 475 -11.81 1.49 -3.53
CA ASP A 475 -12.38 2.31 -2.46
C ASP A 475 -11.33 3.27 -1.88
N SER A 476 -11.73 4.53 -1.63
CA SER A 476 -10.79 5.51 -1.08
C SER A 476 -11.45 6.38 -0.01
N GLY A 477 -10.73 6.61 1.07
CA GLY A 477 -11.18 7.45 2.17
C GLY A 477 -10.07 8.31 2.74
N GLY A 478 -10.44 9.36 3.45
CA GLY A 478 -9.45 10.18 4.16
C GLY A 478 -8.69 9.37 5.22
N PHE A 479 -9.40 8.55 5.99
CA PHE A 479 -8.80 7.62 6.94
C PHE A 479 -8.62 6.22 6.34
N ILE A 480 -9.71 5.60 5.88
CA ILE A 480 -9.73 4.19 5.48
C ILE A 480 -10.37 4.06 4.10
N GLY A 481 -9.69 3.40 3.16
CA GLY A 481 -10.26 3.12 1.85
C GLY A 481 -11.44 2.16 1.95
N ARG A 482 -11.22 0.95 2.45
CA ARG A 482 -12.21 -0.09 2.65
C ARG A 482 -12.19 -0.62 4.09
N ALA A 483 -13.34 -0.62 4.74
CA ALA A 483 -13.52 -1.08 6.10
C ALA A 483 -14.50 -2.25 6.16
N ALA A 484 -14.36 -3.13 7.16
CA ALA A 484 -15.26 -4.25 7.45
C ALA A 484 -15.13 -4.63 8.94
N GLY A 485 -16.06 -5.46 9.44
CA GLY A 485 -16.09 -5.85 10.85
C GLY A 485 -16.52 -4.72 11.76
N HIS A 486 -15.97 -4.68 12.97
CA HIS A 486 -16.23 -3.64 13.94
C HIS A 486 -15.31 -2.42 13.71
N ILE A 487 -15.85 -1.31 13.25
CA ILE A 487 -15.12 -0.07 13.00
C ILE A 487 -15.67 1.05 13.90
N SER A 488 -14.79 1.67 14.67
CA SER A 488 -15.13 2.81 15.52
C SER A 488 -14.21 3.99 15.25
N LEU A 489 -14.78 5.13 14.89
CA LEU A 489 -14.11 6.43 14.79
C LEU A 489 -14.71 7.37 15.84
N GLU A 490 -13.90 7.91 16.73
CA GLU A 490 -14.30 8.87 17.75
C GLU A 490 -13.32 10.04 17.76
N ASP A 491 -13.83 11.26 17.69
CA ASP A 491 -13.05 12.50 17.65
C ASP A 491 -11.96 12.46 16.54
N CYS A 492 -12.38 12.03 15.34
CA CYS A 492 -11.49 11.86 14.18
C CYS A 492 -11.80 12.89 13.10
N HIS A 493 -10.76 13.58 12.60
CA HIS A 493 -10.92 14.72 11.70
C HIS A 493 -10.08 14.56 10.43
N SER A 494 -10.71 14.65 9.26
CA SER A 494 -10.02 14.63 7.97
C SER A 494 -10.08 15.99 7.26
N ASP A 495 -8.98 16.35 6.63
CA ASP A 495 -8.88 17.46 5.68
C ASP A 495 -8.11 16.95 4.46
N VAL A 496 -8.83 16.46 3.46
CA VAL A 496 -8.22 15.69 2.39
C VAL A 496 -8.65 16.14 1.00
N TYR A 497 -7.69 16.07 0.07
CA TYR A 497 -7.97 16.13 -1.35
C TYR A 497 -8.09 14.70 -1.89
N LEU A 498 -9.33 14.29 -2.19
CA LEU A 498 -9.64 12.98 -2.76
C LEU A 498 -9.82 13.09 -4.27
N THR A 499 -9.17 12.22 -5.03
CA THR A 499 -9.35 12.18 -6.49
C THR A 499 -9.23 10.75 -7.03
N PRO A 500 -9.99 10.38 -8.07
CA PRO A 500 -9.77 9.12 -8.78
C PRO A 500 -8.42 9.09 -9.48
N GLY A 501 -7.84 7.90 -9.60
CA GLY A 501 -6.66 7.66 -10.41
C GLY A 501 -6.90 7.85 -11.92
N GLN A 502 -5.88 7.63 -12.74
CA GLN A 502 -5.93 7.93 -14.18
C GLN A 502 -6.92 7.08 -14.99
N ASN A 503 -7.20 5.85 -14.56
CA ASN A 503 -8.15 4.94 -15.20
C ASN A 503 -9.11 4.38 -14.16
N PRO A 504 -10.05 5.19 -13.66
CA PRO A 504 -10.97 4.72 -12.64
C PRO A 504 -11.86 3.61 -13.21
N GLY A 505 -12.02 2.52 -12.45
CA GLY A 505 -13.01 1.49 -12.74
C GLY A 505 -14.44 2.01 -12.65
N SER A 506 -15.40 1.14 -12.80
CA SER A 506 -16.80 1.41 -12.47
C SER A 506 -17.10 1.05 -11.01
N ASN A 507 -18.02 1.76 -10.38
CA ASN A 507 -18.47 1.52 -8.99
C ASN A 507 -17.41 1.81 -7.90
N LEU A 508 -16.68 2.89 -8.04
CA LEU A 508 -15.73 3.37 -7.05
C LEU A 508 -16.47 4.11 -5.92
N ARG A 509 -15.93 4.00 -4.70
CA ARG A 509 -16.51 4.58 -3.50
C ARG A 509 -15.51 5.47 -2.79
N TYR A 510 -15.94 6.69 -2.52
CA TYR A 510 -15.12 7.73 -1.91
C TYR A 510 -15.81 8.32 -0.68
N GLY A 511 -15.08 8.50 0.40
CA GLY A 511 -15.59 9.13 1.62
C GLY A 511 -14.54 9.99 2.31
N GLY A 512 -14.95 11.10 2.89
CA GLY A 512 -14.03 11.96 3.64
C GLY A 512 -13.35 11.24 4.80
N LEU A 513 -14.03 10.26 5.41
CA LEU A 513 -13.46 9.36 6.41
C LEU A 513 -13.25 7.96 5.84
N ILE A 514 -14.32 7.30 5.35
CA ILE A 514 -14.28 5.91 4.87
C ILE A 514 -14.88 5.82 3.47
N GLY A 515 -14.14 5.23 2.52
CA GLY A 515 -14.64 5.01 1.17
C GLY A 515 -15.79 3.99 1.13
N PHE A 516 -15.58 2.82 1.72
CA PHE A 516 -16.57 1.75 1.76
C PHE A 516 -16.58 1.01 3.09
N MET A 517 -17.71 0.98 3.75
CA MET A 517 -17.97 0.08 4.84
C MET A 517 -18.64 -1.19 4.29
N ALA A 518 -17.85 -2.24 4.12
CA ALA A 518 -18.23 -3.54 3.59
C ALA A 518 -18.78 -4.47 4.67
N THR A 519 -19.41 -5.56 4.26
CA THR A 519 -19.66 -6.72 5.12
C THR A 519 -18.53 -7.74 4.96
N ILE A 520 -18.22 -8.45 6.03
CA ILE A 520 -17.38 -9.64 5.96
C ILE A 520 -18.21 -10.73 5.31
N GLY A 521 -17.81 -11.23 4.14
CA GLY A 521 -18.51 -12.34 3.50
C GLY A 521 -18.54 -13.57 4.41
N GLY A 522 -19.75 -14.08 4.75
CA GLY A 522 -19.95 -15.24 5.62
C GLY A 522 -21.34 -15.22 6.24
N ALA A 523 -21.67 -16.25 7.03
CA ALA A 523 -23.00 -16.40 7.64
C ALA A 523 -23.25 -15.46 8.84
N ASP A 524 -22.21 -14.87 9.42
CA ASP A 524 -22.31 -13.99 10.59
C ASP A 524 -22.03 -12.53 10.21
N THR A 525 -23.08 -11.84 9.73
CA THR A 525 -23.05 -10.38 9.44
C THR A 525 -23.35 -9.54 10.69
N THR A 526 -23.58 -10.14 11.85
CA THR A 526 -23.88 -9.41 13.10
C THR A 526 -22.66 -8.70 13.67
N ARG A 527 -21.47 -9.04 13.23
CA ARG A 527 -20.20 -8.42 13.64
C ARG A 527 -19.79 -7.20 12.79
N ASP A 528 -20.52 -6.93 11.70
CA ASP A 528 -20.22 -5.78 10.84
C ASP A 528 -21.01 -4.56 11.31
N ASP A 529 -20.33 -3.65 12.01
CA ASP A 529 -20.91 -2.40 12.44
C ASP A 529 -19.93 -1.23 12.35
N LEU A 530 -20.49 -0.06 12.11
CA LEU A 530 -19.76 1.20 12.04
C LEU A 530 -20.27 2.17 13.12
N LYS A 531 -19.38 2.67 13.92
CA LYS A 531 -19.61 3.77 14.85
C LYS A 531 -18.80 5.00 14.44
N VAL A 532 -19.44 6.14 14.27
CA VAL A 532 -18.77 7.42 13.98
C VAL A 532 -19.35 8.48 14.92
N VAL A 533 -18.52 9.02 15.80
CA VAL A 533 -18.95 9.98 16.82
C VAL A 533 -17.97 11.15 16.88
N LYS A 534 -18.50 12.38 16.87
CA LYS A 534 -17.70 13.62 16.94
C LYS A 534 -16.61 13.71 15.88
N CYS A 535 -16.92 13.25 14.70
CA CYS A 535 -15.98 13.24 13.58
C CYS A 535 -16.32 14.32 12.55
N SER A 536 -15.31 14.72 11.80
CA SER A 536 -15.52 15.67 10.70
C SER A 536 -14.70 15.34 9.47
N SER A 537 -15.18 15.79 8.32
CA SER A 537 -14.41 15.84 7.10
C SER A 537 -14.50 17.20 6.43
N THR A 538 -13.36 17.68 5.97
CA THR A 538 -13.17 18.90 5.21
C THR A 538 -12.33 18.60 3.96
N GLY A 539 -12.02 19.61 3.16
CA GLY A 539 -11.26 19.43 1.93
C GLY A 539 -12.14 19.21 0.71
N THR A 540 -11.68 18.45 -0.26
CA THR A 540 -12.36 18.36 -1.57
C THR A 540 -12.31 16.95 -2.13
N PHE A 541 -13.44 16.43 -2.59
CA PHE A 541 -13.48 15.37 -3.58
C PHE A 541 -13.59 16.01 -4.97
N TYR A 542 -12.63 15.72 -5.83
CA TYR A 542 -12.60 16.22 -7.20
C TYR A 542 -12.53 15.08 -8.20
N ASN A 543 -13.47 15.02 -9.15
CA ASN A 543 -13.46 14.03 -10.22
C ASN A 543 -13.76 14.69 -11.58
N ASP A 544 -12.75 14.78 -12.42
CA ASP A 544 -12.83 15.23 -13.82
C ASP A 544 -12.98 14.07 -14.83
N LYS A 545 -13.10 12.81 -14.34
CA LYS A 545 -13.08 11.59 -15.16
C LYS A 545 -14.43 10.90 -15.16
N PHE A 546 -14.64 10.08 -16.19
CA PHE A 546 -15.85 9.29 -16.34
C PHE A 546 -15.87 8.07 -15.41
N GLY A 547 -17.03 7.74 -14.85
CA GLY A 547 -17.25 6.53 -14.05
C GLY A 547 -18.46 6.66 -13.11
N ALA A 548 -19.10 5.55 -12.81
CA ALA A 548 -20.17 5.49 -11.81
C ALA A 548 -19.52 5.46 -10.41
N ASN A 549 -19.51 6.59 -9.72
CA ASN A 549 -18.91 6.72 -8.40
C ASN A 549 -19.98 6.92 -7.33
N THR A 550 -19.68 6.54 -6.11
CA THR A 550 -20.47 6.87 -4.93
C THR A 550 -19.61 7.68 -3.98
N VAL A 551 -20.09 8.85 -3.58
CA VAL A 551 -19.31 9.79 -2.78
C VAL A 551 -20.10 10.21 -1.55
N GLY A 552 -19.48 10.11 -0.39
CA GLY A 552 -20.01 10.65 0.87
C GLY A 552 -19.06 11.66 1.47
N GLY A 553 -19.58 12.73 2.00
CA GLY A 553 -18.76 13.68 2.74
C GLY A 553 -18.04 12.99 3.90
N LEU A 554 -18.71 12.10 4.64
CA LEU A 554 -18.09 11.24 5.64
C LEU A 554 -17.84 9.83 5.10
N ILE A 555 -18.88 9.13 4.65
CA ILE A 555 -18.82 7.72 4.24
C ILE A 555 -19.32 7.57 2.81
N GLY A 556 -18.52 6.98 1.93
CA GLY A 556 -18.93 6.77 0.54
C GLY A 556 -20.09 5.80 0.43
N TYR A 557 -19.94 4.59 0.96
CA TYR A 557 -20.95 3.53 0.85
C TYR A 557 -21.03 2.70 2.14
N ILE A 558 -22.23 2.51 2.66
CA ILE A 558 -22.50 1.75 3.89
C ILE A 558 -23.26 0.47 3.53
N ASN A 559 -22.64 -0.70 3.78
CA ASN A 559 -23.27 -2.02 3.61
C ASN A 559 -23.37 -2.81 4.91
N SER A 560 -23.18 -2.17 6.05
CA SER A 560 -23.30 -2.73 7.41
C SER A 560 -24.31 -1.95 8.22
N SER A 561 -24.62 -2.39 9.46
CA SER A 561 -25.22 -1.50 10.45
C SER A 561 -24.29 -0.33 10.72
N ALA A 562 -24.85 0.87 10.99
CA ALA A 562 -24.05 2.04 11.28
C ALA A 562 -24.77 3.00 12.26
N ALA A 563 -23.99 3.61 13.15
CA ALA A 563 -24.41 4.71 14.00
C ALA A 563 -23.45 5.90 13.78
N ILE A 564 -23.97 6.97 13.19
CA ILE A 564 -23.23 8.20 12.91
C ILE A 564 -23.88 9.32 13.73
N SER A 565 -23.13 9.93 14.63
CA SER A 565 -23.68 10.95 15.52
C SER A 565 -22.70 12.09 15.78
N GLU A 566 -23.25 13.26 16.10
CA GLU A 566 -22.49 14.47 16.44
C GLU A 566 -21.35 14.76 15.48
N SER A 567 -21.57 14.52 14.17
CA SER A 567 -20.54 14.58 13.15
C SER A 567 -20.94 15.48 11.99
N PHE A 568 -19.95 16.01 11.28
CA PHE A 568 -20.28 16.92 10.16
C PHE A 568 -19.32 16.75 8.98
N SER A 569 -19.77 17.23 7.81
CA SER A 569 -18.93 17.39 6.63
C SER A 569 -19.12 18.75 5.99
N THR A 570 -17.99 19.45 5.79
CA THR A 570 -17.90 20.64 4.93
C THR A 570 -17.03 20.36 3.70
N MET A 571 -16.93 19.09 3.31
CA MET A 571 -16.15 18.68 2.16
C MET A 571 -16.81 19.14 0.86
N SER A 572 -16.06 19.80 -0.01
CA SER A 572 -16.53 20.11 -1.36
C SER A 572 -16.63 18.82 -2.19
N LEU A 573 -17.79 18.60 -2.80
CA LEU A 573 -18.06 17.43 -3.65
C LEU A 573 -18.17 17.90 -5.10
N GLU A 574 -17.04 17.93 -5.81
CA GLU A 574 -16.93 18.40 -7.19
C GLU A 574 -16.86 17.21 -8.15
N GLY A 575 -18.01 16.65 -8.47
CA GLY A 575 -18.08 15.34 -9.14
C GLY A 575 -18.64 15.35 -10.55
N ALA A 576 -18.97 16.51 -11.08
CA ALA A 576 -19.42 16.63 -12.47
C ALA A 576 -18.64 17.74 -13.16
N LYS A 577 -17.92 17.39 -14.21
CA LYS A 577 -17.53 18.40 -15.20
C LYS A 577 -18.80 19.12 -15.63
N LYS A 578 -18.87 20.44 -15.50
CA LYS A 578 -19.98 21.27 -15.97
C LYS A 578 -20.38 20.81 -17.38
N ALA A 579 -21.44 20.01 -17.49
CA ALA A 579 -22.16 19.94 -18.73
C ALA A 579 -22.73 21.35 -18.91
N THR A 580 -22.11 22.15 -19.73
CA THR A 580 -22.64 23.45 -20.09
C THR A 580 -24.03 23.22 -20.65
N VAL A 581 -24.97 24.14 -20.44
CA VAL A 581 -26.33 24.11 -20.98
C VAL A 581 -26.33 23.92 -22.51
N ALA A 582 -25.20 24.16 -23.17
CA ALA A 582 -24.99 23.92 -24.59
C ALA A 582 -24.89 22.44 -25.01
N ASP A 583 -24.55 21.53 -24.08
CA ASP A 583 -24.41 20.08 -24.37
C ASP A 583 -25.72 19.29 -24.20
N ALA A 584 -26.85 19.96 -24.08
CA ALA A 584 -28.17 19.38 -23.86
C ALA A 584 -28.69 18.46 -25.00
N GLY A 585 -27.91 18.22 -26.03
CA GLY A 585 -28.26 17.38 -27.16
C GLY A 585 -27.63 16.00 -27.25
N SER A 586 -26.59 15.71 -26.41
CA SER A 586 -25.95 14.40 -26.37
C SER A 586 -25.96 13.90 -24.94
N PRO A 587 -26.34 12.65 -24.67
CA PRO A 587 -26.01 12.03 -23.39
C PRO A 587 -24.49 11.79 -23.41
N VAL A 588 -23.72 12.82 -23.18
CA VAL A 588 -22.36 12.63 -22.77
C VAL A 588 -22.48 11.78 -21.51
N GLY A 589 -22.01 10.54 -21.57
CA GLY A 589 -21.98 9.63 -20.43
C GLY A 589 -21.31 10.38 -19.30
N GLY A 590 -22.12 11.05 -18.48
CA GLY A 590 -21.64 11.98 -17.46
C GLY A 590 -20.97 11.18 -16.35
N ASN A 591 -20.10 11.79 -15.64
CA ASN A 591 -19.60 11.33 -14.35
C ASN A 591 -20.81 11.13 -13.44
N HIS A 592 -21.20 9.89 -13.26
CA HIS A 592 -22.41 9.55 -12.55
C HIS A 592 -22.09 9.31 -11.08
N ALA A 593 -21.72 10.35 -10.34
CA ALA A 593 -21.56 10.25 -8.91
C ALA A 593 -22.92 10.32 -8.21
N VAL A 594 -23.21 9.36 -7.37
CA VAL A 594 -24.22 9.43 -6.34
C VAL A 594 -23.57 10.08 -5.13
N CYS A 595 -24.06 11.23 -4.70
CA CYS A 595 -23.43 12.01 -3.63
C CYS A 595 -24.36 12.21 -2.43
N GLY A 596 -23.78 12.14 -1.23
CA GLY A 596 -24.44 12.54 0.02
C GLY A 596 -23.46 13.22 0.96
N GLY A 597 -23.88 14.24 1.67
CA GLY A 597 -22.99 14.99 2.56
C GLY A 597 -22.50 14.16 3.75
N VAL A 598 -23.30 13.22 4.27
CA VAL A 598 -22.89 12.22 5.26
C VAL A 598 -22.57 10.91 4.58
N ALA A 599 -23.52 10.34 3.83
CA ALA A 599 -23.33 9.05 3.16
C ALA A 599 -23.78 9.10 1.71
N GLY A 600 -22.93 8.65 0.79
CA GLY A 600 -23.30 8.55 -0.64
C GLY A 600 -24.40 7.52 -0.86
N ASN A 601 -24.20 6.30 -0.37
CA ASN A 601 -25.15 5.20 -0.53
C ASN A 601 -25.27 4.35 0.76
N VAL A 602 -26.50 3.96 1.07
CA VAL A 602 -26.84 3.05 2.16
C VAL A 602 -27.51 1.81 1.56
N ALA A 603 -26.86 0.64 1.71
CA ALA A 603 -27.33 -0.65 1.21
C ALA A 603 -27.26 -1.73 2.31
N SER A 604 -27.43 -1.35 3.56
CA SER A 604 -27.35 -2.22 4.73
C SER A 604 -28.50 -3.25 4.75
N THR A 605 -28.23 -4.43 5.29
CA THR A 605 -29.27 -5.37 5.71
C THR A 605 -29.73 -5.12 7.14
N GLY A 606 -29.02 -4.27 7.88
CA GLY A 606 -29.33 -3.85 9.25
C GLY A 606 -29.88 -2.43 9.32
N THR A 607 -29.64 -1.76 10.44
CA THR A 607 -30.09 -0.40 10.71
C THR A 607 -28.94 0.60 10.60
N VAL A 608 -29.19 1.71 9.91
CA VAL A 608 -28.31 2.86 9.86
C VAL A 608 -28.98 4.04 10.54
N THR A 609 -28.32 4.67 11.50
CA THR A 609 -28.79 5.85 12.20
C THR A 609 -27.83 7.02 11.97
N ILE A 610 -28.38 8.19 11.66
CA ILE A 610 -27.66 9.46 11.51
C ILE A 610 -28.34 10.47 12.43
N THR A 611 -27.66 10.88 13.50
CA THR A 611 -28.25 11.75 14.54
C THR A 611 -27.32 12.91 14.88
N ASN A 612 -27.90 14.08 15.05
CA ASN A 612 -27.13 15.29 15.42
C ASN A 612 -25.98 15.56 14.44
N CYS A 613 -26.22 15.41 13.15
CA CYS A 613 -25.22 15.60 12.11
C CYS A 613 -25.59 16.78 11.22
N TRP A 614 -24.57 17.39 10.61
CA TRP A 614 -24.82 18.43 9.64
C TRP A 614 -23.81 18.41 8.47
N THR A 615 -24.21 19.07 7.38
CA THR A 615 -23.39 19.15 6.19
C THR A 615 -23.55 20.48 5.47
N GLY A 616 -22.49 20.97 4.85
CA GLY A 616 -22.54 22.19 4.05
C GLY A 616 -21.44 23.19 4.39
N GLY A 617 -21.78 24.36 4.91
CA GLY A 617 -20.87 25.52 5.04
C GLY A 617 -20.69 26.20 3.69
N ASP A 618 -19.47 26.71 3.43
CA ASP A 618 -19.12 27.34 2.14
C ASP A 618 -18.68 26.33 1.07
N ALA A 619 -18.91 25.03 1.31
CA ALA A 619 -18.48 23.97 0.42
C ALA A 619 -19.35 23.85 -0.84
N VAL A 620 -18.74 23.50 -1.95
CA VAL A 620 -19.42 23.25 -3.24
C VAL A 620 -20.01 21.83 -3.24
N PHE A 621 -21.26 21.71 -3.70
CA PHE A 621 -21.89 20.40 -3.90
C PHE A 621 -22.38 20.28 -5.33
N GLU A 622 -21.52 19.74 -6.19
CA GLU A 622 -21.86 19.48 -7.61
C GLU A 622 -21.83 17.98 -7.88
N THR A 623 -22.86 17.41 -8.52
CA THR A 623 -22.94 15.99 -8.83
C THR A 623 -23.63 15.69 -10.16
N GLY A 624 -23.25 14.57 -10.76
CA GLY A 624 -23.78 14.11 -12.04
C GLY A 624 -25.06 13.26 -11.95
N GLN A 625 -25.40 12.72 -10.79
CA GLN A 625 -26.60 11.88 -10.62
C GLN A 625 -27.45 12.31 -9.43
N LYS A 626 -27.73 11.38 -8.51
CA LYS A 626 -28.58 11.62 -7.34
C LYS A 626 -27.80 12.28 -6.23
N ALA A 627 -28.36 13.34 -5.72
CA ALA A 627 -27.77 14.13 -4.65
C ALA A 627 -28.70 14.22 -3.44
N GLY A 628 -28.17 14.01 -2.26
CA GLY A 628 -28.84 14.29 -1.00
C GLY A 628 -27.94 15.09 -0.08
N GLY A 629 -28.43 16.16 0.50
CA GLY A 629 -27.66 16.99 1.42
C GLY A 629 -27.02 16.17 2.54
N LEU A 630 -27.71 15.14 3.04
CA LEU A 630 -27.17 14.18 4.01
C LEU A 630 -26.91 12.81 3.35
N VAL A 631 -27.89 12.23 2.67
CA VAL A 631 -27.77 10.88 2.08
C VAL A 631 -28.20 10.88 0.61
N GLY A 632 -27.33 10.37 -0.25
CA GLY A 632 -27.60 10.29 -1.67
C GLY A 632 -28.64 9.24 -2.03
N VAL A 633 -28.45 7.97 -1.65
CA VAL A 633 -29.36 6.85 -1.99
C VAL A 633 -29.52 5.89 -0.82
N LEU A 634 -30.76 5.44 -0.58
CA LEU A 634 -31.07 4.24 0.21
C LEU A 634 -31.42 3.11 -0.76
N GLU A 635 -30.55 2.11 -0.89
CA GLU A 635 -30.80 0.95 -1.73
C GLU A 635 -31.61 -0.13 -1.04
N LYS A 636 -31.40 -0.33 0.27
CA LYS A 636 -32.11 -1.31 1.13
C LYS A 636 -31.81 -1.06 2.58
N GLY A 637 -32.60 -1.69 3.47
CA GLY A 637 -32.42 -1.66 4.92
C GLY A 637 -33.29 -0.61 5.61
N VAL A 638 -32.90 -0.26 6.82
CA VAL A 638 -33.57 0.74 7.64
C VAL A 638 -32.65 1.93 7.85
N LEU A 639 -33.10 3.11 7.43
CA LEU A 639 -32.36 4.36 7.65
C LEU A 639 -33.21 5.32 8.51
N THR A 640 -32.61 5.79 9.60
CA THR A 640 -33.19 6.82 10.48
C THR A 640 -32.28 8.04 10.50
N ILE A 641 -32.85 9.23 10.24
CA ILE A 641 -32.17 10.53 10.31
C ILE A 641 -32.91 11.41 11.31
N GLU A 642 -32.23 11.93 12.31
CA GLU A 642 -32.84 12.72 13.37
C GLU A 642 -31.95 13.90 13.81
N ASN A 643 -32.58 15.07 14.09
CA ASN A 643 -31.90 16.28 14.56
C ASN A 643 -30.72 16.71 13.67
N CYS A 644 -30.90 16.65 12.36
CA CYS A 644 -29.86 16.92 11.40
C CYS A 644 -30.19 18.12 10.48
N TYR A 645 -29.21 18.66 9.82
CA TYR A 645 -29.47 19.63 8.74
C TYR A 645 -28.42 19.53 7.61
N SER A 646 -28.79 20.07 6.46
CA SER A 646 -27.87 20.40 5.37
C SER A 646 -28.08 21.84 4.92
N ASN A 647 -27.01 22.58 4.76
CA ASN A 647 -26.98 23.91 4.16
C ASN A 647 -26.02 24.02 2.95
N TYR A 648 -25.73 22.91 2.29
CA TYR A 648 -25.02 22.94 1.01
C TYR A 648 -25.73 23.79 -0.04
N ASP A 649 -24.96 24.50 -0.83
CA ASP A 649 -25.40 25.03 -2.12
C ASP A 649 -25.35 23.92 -3.16
N MET A 650 -26.52 23.34 -3.53
CA MET A 650 -26.58 22.07 -4.23
C MET A 650 -26.87 22.24 -5.71
N LEU A 651 -25.97 21.72 -6.54
CA LEU A 651 -26.10 21.64 -8.00
C LEU A 651 -26.06 20.18 -8.43
N SER A 652 -27.14 19.64 -8.97
CA SER A 652 -27.23 18.29 -9.47
C SER A 652 -27.57 18.23 -10.94
N TYR A 653 -27.00 17.29 -11.67
CA TYR A 653 -27.36 17.11 -13.08
C TYR A 653 -28.69 16.37 -13.24
N SER A 654 -28.95 15.27 -12.49
CA SER A 654 -30.11 14.42 -12.77
C SER A 654 -31.14 14.27 -11.66
N GLY A 655 -30.93 14.82 -10.48
CA GLY A 655 -31.89 14.77 -9.37
C GLY A 655 -31.27 15.12 -8.04
N ALA A 656 -32.02 15.85 -7.20
CA ALA A 656 -31.54 16.31 -5.91
C ALA A 656 -32.64 16.30 -4.83
N GLY A 657 -32.20 16.20 -3.58
CA GLY A 657 -33.02 16.54 -2.40
C GLY A 657 -32.16 17.24 -1.38
N GLY A 658 -32.66 18.33 -0.78
CA GLY A 658 -31.91 19.12 0.19
C GLY A 658 -31.37 18.29 1.37
N ILE A 659 -32.04 17.19 1.72
CA ILE A 659 -31.64 16.23 2.73
C ILE A 659 -31.36 14.87 2.12
N PHE A 660 -32.25 14.36 1.29
CA PHE A 660 -32.23 12.97 0.85
C PHE A 660 -32.49 12.84 -0.66
N GLY A 661 -31.63 12.09 -1.35
CA GLY A 661 -31.68 12.00 -2.83
C GLY A 661 -32.71 11.00 -3.36
N GLN A 662 -32.55 9.69 -3.04
CA GLN A 662 -33.43 8.65 -3.60
C GLN A 662 -33.56 7.42 -2.70
N THR A 663 -34.78 6.86 -2.62
CA THR A 663 -34.99 5.47 -2.16
C THR A 663 -35.13 4.54 -3.36
N LYS A 664 -34.45 3.37 -3.33
CA LYS A 664 -34.71 2.24 -4.22
C LYS A 664 -35.55 1.17 -3.51
N ALA A 665 -35.20 0.87 -2.27
CA ALA A 665 -35.92 -0.04 -1.39
C ALA A 665 -35.58 0.29 0.10
N GLY A 666 -36.26 -0.35 1.06
CA GLY A 666 -36.00 -0.18 2.48
C GLY A 666 -36.99 0.77 3.16
N THR A 667 -36.74 1.03 4.46
CA THR A 667 -37.56 1.90 5.30
C THR A 667 -36.77 3.16 5.65
N LEU A 668 -37.37 4.32 5.39
CA LEU A 668 -36.79 5.63 5.66
C LEU A 668 -37.61 6.37 6.73
N THR A 669 -36.94 6.82 7.79
CA THR A 669 -37.54 7.70 8.83
C THR A 669 -36.67 8.94 8.94
N ILE A 670 -37.27 10.12 8.82
CA ILE A 670 -36.57 11.40 9.00
C ILE A 670 -37.42 12.24 9.98
N THR A 671 -36.81 12.69 11.08
CA THR A 671 -37.46 13.47 12.10
C THR A 671 -36.64 14.70 12.48
N LYS A 672 -37.31 15.82 12.79
CA LYS A 672 -36.69 17.07 13.29
C LYS A 672 -35.42 17.46 12.47
N THR A 673 -35.52 17.36 11.17
CA THR A 673 -34.39 17.55 10.23
C THR A 673 -34.73 18.67 9.24
N PHE A 674 -33.74 19.50 8.92
CA PHE A 674 -33.94 20.72 8.14
C PHE A 674 -33.13 20.79 6.85
N ALA A 675 -33.80 20.99 5.72
CA ALA A 675 -33.18 21.38 4.46
C ALA A 675 -32.94 22.90 4.44
N TRP A 676 -31.79 23.32 4.99
CA TRP A 676 -31.48 24.75 5.09
C TRP A 676 -30.60 25.25 3.92
N ASN A 677 -30.63 24.54 2.83
CA ASN A 677 -29.91 24.82 1.61
C ASN A 677 -30.31 26.21 1.06
N PRO A 678 -29.35 27.06 0.65
CA PRO A 678 -29.68 28.30 -0.04
C PRO A 678 -30.29 28.02 -1.40
N ARG A 679 -29.77 27.00 -2.09
CA ARG A 679 -30.27 26.56 -3.41
C ARG A 679 -30.28 25.03 -3.50
N VAL A 680 -31.28 24.51 -4.23
CA VAL A 680 -31.33 23.13 -4.73
C VAL A 680 -31.67 23.20 -6.21
N ILE A 681 -30.67 22.98 -7.06
CA ILE A 681 -30.79 23.15 -8.51
C ILE A 681 -30.55 21.82 -9.20
N THR A 682 -31.48 21.45 -10.09
CA THR A 682 -31.36 20.30 -10.98
C THR A 682 -31.39 20.76 -12.43
N TYR A 683 -30.35 20.45 -13.20
CA TYR A 683 -30.27 20.92 -14.58
C TYR A 683 -31.08 20.06 -15.58
N ARG A 684 -31.13 18.75 -15.38
CA ARG A 684 -31.77 17.78 -16.24
C ARG A 684 -32.34 16.64 -15.43
N ALA A 685 -33.46 16.84 -14.81
CA ALA A 685 -34.19 15.72 -14.23
C ALA A 685 -34.59 14.73 -15.32
N PRO A 686 -34.42 13.41 -15.16
CA PRO A 686 -34.91 12.42 -16.11
C PRO A 686 -36.46 12.41 -16.20
N ASP A 687 -37.11 12.86 -15.15
CA ASP A 687 -38.55 13.06 -15.03
C ASP A 687 -38.88 14.01 -13.89
N LYS A 688 -40.16 14.43 -13.80
CA LYS A 688 -40.69 15.36 -12.80
C LYS A 688 -40.67 14.81 -11.35
N TYR A 689 -40.21 13.57 -11.12
CA TYR A 689 -40.16 12.90 -9.83
C TYR A 689 -38.74 12.80 -9.28
N SER A 690 -37.76 13.37 -9.95
CA SER A 690 -36.35 13.15 -9.61
C SER A 690 -35.82 14.09 -8.54
N SER A 691 -36.48 15.23 -8.33
CA SER A 691 -35.96 16.29 -7.45
C SER A 691 -37.02 16.81 -6.50
N GLY A 692 -36.63 17.14 -5.28
CA GLY A 692 -37.42 17.80 -4.26
C GLY A 692 -36.59 18.72 -3.39
N ALA A 693 -37.18 19.80 -2.87
CA ALA A 693 -36.46 20.75 -2.03
C ALA A 693 -35.95 20.10 -0.73
N PHE A 694 -36.61 19.06 -0.26
CA PHE A 694 -36.23 18.28 0.92
C PHE A 694 -35.74 16.85 0.54
N ALA A 695 -36.58 16.11 -0.16
CA ALA A 695 -36.25 14.76 -0.61
C ALA A 695 -36.61 14.57 -2.08
N GLY A 696 -35.70 13.94 -2.83
CA GLY A 696 -35.85 13.70 -4.26
C GLY A 696 -36.81 12.55 -4.57
N CYS A 697 -36.36 11.49 -5.22
CA CYS A 697 -37.18 10.37 -5.67
C CYS A 697 -37.45 9.36 -4.54
N ILE A 698 -38.63 9.38 -3.95
CA ILE A 698 -39.06 8.44 -2.89
C ILE A 698 -39.98 7.38 -3.47
N ALA A 699 -39.50 6.15 -3.60
CA ALA A 699 -40.23 5.03 -4.20
C ALA A 699 -40.88 4.09 -3.18
N GLN A 700 -40.61 4.24 -1.88
CA GLN A 700 -41.02 3.36 -0.80
C GLN A 700 -41.72 4.14 0.31
N ALA A 701 -42.38 3.41 1.21
CA ALA A 701 -42.96 3.99 2.42
C ALA A 701 -41.88 4.74 3.24
N CYS A 702 -42.14 5.96 3.61
CA CYS A 702 -41.29 6.74 4.50
C CYS A 702 -42.13 7.47 5.56
N THR A 703 -41.45 7.81 6.67
CA THR A 703 -42.00 8.67 7.71
C THR A 703 -41.15 9.92 7.79
N ILE A 704 -41.75 11.08 7.53
CA ILE A 704 -41.10 12.39 7.63
C ILE A 704 -41.92 13.23 8.58
N THR A 705 -41.38 13.64 9.74
CA THR A 705 -42.09 14.37 10.79
C THR A 705 -41.24 15.49 11.36
N GLU A 706 -41.89 16.63 11.64
CA GLU A 706 -41.26 17.84 12.17
C GLU A 706 -40.07 18.33 11.30
N CYS A 707 -40.20 18.18 9.99
CA CYS A 707 -39.16 18.51 9.01
C CYS A 707 -39.56 19.75 8.20
N PHE A 708 -38.62 20.65 7.98
CA PHE A 708 -38.84 21.91 7.31
C PHE A 708 -37.71 22.24 6.33
N ARG A 709 -38.01 23.14 5.39
CA ARG A 709 -37.01 23.74 4.50
C ARG A 709 -36.73 25.20 4.85
N ASN A 710 -35.63 25.72 4.35
CA ASN A 710 -35.32 27.15 4.34
C ASN A 710 -36.45 27.92 3.62
N PRO A 711 -37.09 28.91 4.27
CA PRO A 711 -38.14 29.68 3.61
C PRO A 711 -37.65 30.53 2.42
N GLN A 712 -36.37 30.78 2.31
CA GLN A 712 -35.72 31.55 1.26
C GLN A 712 -35.02 30.65 0.21
N MET A 713 -35.22 29.35 0.26
CA MET A 713 -34.57 28.41 -0.67
C MET A 713 -34.96 28.70 -2.12
N GLU A 714 -33.95 28.84 -2.95
CA GLU A 714 -34.13 28.81 -4.40
C GLU A 714 -34.19 27.34 -4.89
N PHE A 715 -35.32 26.96 -5.48
CA PHE A 715 -35.47 25.62 -6.05
C PHE A 715 -35.68 25.74 -7.56
N VAL A 716 -34.80 25.05 -8.31
CA VAL A 716 -34.89 25.02 -9.79
C VAL A 716 -34.92 23.57 -10.27
N ASP A 717 -36.01 23.21 -10.91
CA ASP A 717 -36.20 21.92 -11.59
C ASP A 717 -36.87 22.15 -12.94
N PRO A 718 -36.45 21.52 -14.05
CA PRO A 718 -36.98 21.76 -15.37
C PRO A 718 -38.45 21.33 -15.52
N TYR A 719 -39.02 20.55 -14.63
CA TYR A 719 -40.36 19.98 -14.79
C TYR A 719 -41.35 20.37 -13.70
N ARG A 720 -40.91 21.00 -12.60
CA ARG A 720 -41.79 21.34 -11.49
C ARG A 720 -41.35 22.57 -10.70
N SER A 721 -42.22 23.15 -9.97
CA SER A 721 -42.00 24.21 -8.97
C SER A 721 -42.17 23.67 -7.55
N LEU A 722 -41.73 24.46 -6.57
CA LEU A 722 -41.91 24.17 -5.13
C LEU A 722 -43.38 23.97 -4.79
N LYS A 723 -43.64 23.03 -3.91
CA LYS A 723 -44.91 22.79 -3.24
C LYS A 723 -44.71 22.77 -1.74
N ASP A 724 -45.76 23.24 -1.02
CA ASP A 724 -45.76 23.14 0.45
C ASP A 724 -46.41 21.81 0.84
N HIS A 725 -45.64 20.96 1.46
CA HIS A 725 -46.11 19.66 1.96
C HIS A 725 -46.08 19.66 3.47
N ALA A 726 -47.17 19.25 4.09
CA ALA A 726 -47.19 18.92 5.52
C ALA A 726 -46.47 17.57 5.74
N ASP A 727 -45.95 17.37 6.95
CA ASP A 727 -45.41 16.10 7.38
C ASP A 727 -46.42 14.98 7.18
N VAL A 728 -45.97 13.86 6.67
CA VAL A 728 -46.78 12.66 6.44
C VAL A 728 -46.39 11.56 7.41
N ALA A 729 -47.28 11.26 8.35
CA ALA A 729 -47.16 10.12 9.24
C ALA A 729 -47.58 8.85 8.47
N GLY A 730 -46.65 7.98 8.14
CA GLY A 730 -46.89 6.64 7.58
C GLY A 730 -47.08 6.57 6.08
N ALA A 731 -46.52 5.64 5.58
CA ALA A 731 -46.56 4.78 4.41
C ALA A 731 -46.62 5.34 2.99
N VAL A 732 -47.08 6.50 2.63
CA VAL A 732 -46.98 6.97 1.22
C VAL A 732 -47.11 8.48 1.19
N LEU A 733 -46.14 9.18 0.62
CA LEU A 733 -46.31 10.59 0.27
C LEU A 733 -47.45 10.74 -0.73
N PRO A 734 -48.31 11.73 -0.58
CA PRO A 734 -49.40 11.95 -1.53
C PRO A 734 -48.85 12.13 -2.94
N ASN A 735 -49.53 11.57 -3.90
CA ASN A 735 -49.26 11.79 -5.35
C ASN A 735 -49.63 13.24 -5.73
N ASP A 736 -48.71 14.17 -5.53
CA ASP A 736 -48.90 15.59 -5.89
C ASP A 736 -48.55 15.87 -7.34
N VAL A 737 -48.37 14.83 -8.12
CA VAL A 737 -47.86 14.95 -9.50
C VAL A 737 -48.91 14.49 -10.48
N GLU A 738 -49.29 15.34 -11.39
CA GLU A 738 -50.10 14.97 -12.57
C GLU A 738 -49.48 13.74 -13.23
N GLU A 739 -50.32 12.76 -13.57
CA GLU A 739 -49.87 11.52 -14.23
C GLU A 739 -48.98 11.82 -15.45
N ASN A 740 -47.81 11.23 -15.49
CA ASN A 740 -46.99 11.24 -16.68
C ASN A 740 -47.44 10.12 -17.60
N PRO A 741 -48.04 10.43 -18.75
CA PRO A 741 -48.58 9.42 -19.66
C PRO A 741 -47.52 8.51 -20.28
N LYS A 742 -46.21 8.80 -20.07
CA LYS A 742 -45.10 8.04 -20.66
C LYS A 742 -44.45 7.01 -19.73
N LYS A 743 -44.77 6.99 -18.45
CA LYS A 743 -44.30 5.96 -17.51
C LYS A 743 -45.32 5.69 -16.39
N PRO A 744 -46.19 4.71 -16.58
CA PRO A 744 -47.24 4.38 -15.60
C PRO A 744 -46.77 3.51 -14.43
N THR A 745 -45.50 3.35 -14.18
CA THR A 745 -44.99 2.37 -13.22
C THR A 745 -44.05 2.97 -12.22
N ALA A 746 -44.44 3.82 -11.36
CA ALA A 746 -43.75 3.93 -10.08
C ALA A 746 -44.35 5.06 -9.24
N ASN A 747 -44.64 4.77 -8.03
CA ASN A 747 -44.89 5.71 -6.94
C ASN A 747 -43.63 6.49 -6.57
N ASN A 748 -43.03 7.17 -7.52
CA ASN A 748 -41.89 8.03 -7.28
C ASN A 748 -42.39 9.42 -6.94
N ASN A 749 -42.32 9.80 -5.67
CA ASN A 749 -42.74 11.09 -5.19
C ASN A 749 -41.56 11.93 -4.73
N ALA A 750 -41.59 13.21 -5.05
CA ALA A 750 -40.69 14.20 -4.49
C ALA A 750 -41.34 14.87 -3.28
N PHE A 751 -40.55 15.24 -2.27
CA PHE A 751 -41.03 15.91 -1.09
C PHE A 751 -40.28 17.22 -0.85
N ASP A 752 -41.00 18.35 -0.77
CA ASP A 752 -40.42 19.68 -0.64
C ASP A 752 -40.42 20.20 0.81
N ALA A 753 -41.16 19.59 1.71
CA ALA A 753 -41.50 20.03 3.05
C ALA A 753 -42.19 21.40 3.13
N MET A 754 -42.65 21.76 4.28
CA MET A 754 -43.15 23.11 4.55
C MET A 754 -41.97 24.08 4.72
N PRO A 755 -42.08 25.34 4.29
CA PRO A 755 -41.14 26.35 4.68
C PRO A 755 -41.18 26.54 6.19
N SER A 756 -40.03 26.71 6.81
CA SER A 756 -39.95 27.04 8.25
C SER A 756 -40.66 28.39 8.53
N THR A 757 -41.35 28.49 9.65
CA THR A 757 -41.89 29.78 10.16
C THR A 757 -40.82 30.62 10.82
N GLU A 758 -39.69 30.02 11.12
CA GLU A 758 -38.53 30.67 11.74
C GLU A 758 -37.58 31.25 10.70
N SER A 759 -37.06 32.43 10.95
CA SER A 759 -36.13 33.12 10.02
C SER A 759 -34.70 32.61 10.06
N THR A 760 -34.33 31.86 11.09
CA THR A 760 -32.98 31.26 11.23
C THR A 760 -33.06 29.77 11.53
N LEU A 761 -32.04 29.02 11.12
CA LEU A 761 -31.99 27.61 11.44
C LEU A 761 -31.87 27.35 12.94
N THR A 762 -31.13 28.16 13.66
CA THR A 762 -31.03 28.10 15.12
C THR A 762 -32.41 28.21 15.78
N ALA A 763 -33.24 29.18 15.38
CA ALA A 763 -34.60 29.31 15.94
C ALA A 763 -35.48 28.08 15.61
N ALA A 764 -35.39 27.54 14.40
CA ALA A 764 -36.08 26.32 14.02
C ALA A 764 -35.63 25.09 14.83
N ALA A 765 -34.32 24.93 15.05
CA ALA A 765 -33.76 23.85 15.85
C ALA A 765 -34.16 23.91 17.33
N ILE A 766 -34.13 25.09 17.95
CA ILE A 766 -34.62 25.32 19.33
C ILE A 766 -36.10 24.95 19.45
N LYS A 767 -36.92 25.41 18.50
CA LYS A 767 -38.35 25.11 18.47
C LYS A 767 -38.64 23.61 18.32
N ALA A 768 -37.82 22.87 17.58
CA ALA A 768 -37.90 21.42 17.45
C ALA A 768 -37.37 20.66 18.68
N GLY A 769 -36.81 21.37 19.66
CA GLY A 769 -36.31 20.77 20.90
C GLY A 769 -34.92 20.10 20.76
N TRP A 770 -34.04 20.62 19.88
CA TRP A 770 -32.66 20.16 19.83
C TRP A 770 -31.93 20.49 21.14
N SER A 771 -31.05 19.58 21.56
CA SER A 771 -30.39 19.67 22.87
C SER A 771 -29.23 20.67 22.89
N GLU A 772 -29.26 21.61 23.87
CA GLU A 772 -28.12 22.52 24.14
C GLU A 772 -26.87 21.79 24.64
N SER A 773 -26.98 20.55 25.11
CA SER A 773 -25.80 19.73 25.45
C SER A 773 -25.01 19.26 24.23
N VAL A 774 -25.65 19.23 23.07
CA VAL A 774 -25.05 18.82 21.79
C VAL A 774 -24.75 20.02 20.90
N TRP A 775 -25.68 20.99 20.84
CA TRP A 775 -25.65 22.09 19.89
C TRP A 775 -25.43 23.45 20.57
N ASN A 776 -24.58 24.24 19.95
CA ASN A 776 -24.37 25.63 20.28
C ASN A 776 -25.30 26.50 19.41
N PHE A 777 -26.17 27.25 20.04
CA PHE A 777 -27.16 28.12 19.41
C PHE A 777 -26.80 29.62 19.41
N SER A 778 -25.55 29.98 19.56
CA SER A 778 -25.10 31.38 19.60
C SER A 778 -25.18 32.11 18.24
N GLY A 779 -25.19 31.37 17.13
CA GLY A 779 -25.26 31.89 15.77
C GLY A 779 -26.63 31.71 15.11
N SER A 780 -26.78 32.17 13.89
CA SER A 780 -27.97 31.93 13.07
C SER A 780 -28.09 30.49 12.56
N VAL A 781 -27.00 29.75 12.60
CA VAL A 781 -26.88 28.31 12.27
C VAL A 781 -26.32 27.60 13.49
N PRO A 782 -26.93 26.51 13.97
CA PRO A 782 -26.40 25.76 15.09
C PRO A 782 -25.14 25.02 14.69
N VAL A 783 -24.15 24.96 15.58
CA VAL A 783 -22.94 24.18 15.42
C VAL A 783 -22.75 23.22 16.59
N LEU A 784 -22.05 22.11 16.37
CA LEU A 784 -21.78 21.13 17.42
C LEU A 784 -20.87 21.73 18.51
N ASN A 785 -21.16 21.46 19.77
CA ASN A 785 -20.45 22.04 20.91
C ASN A 785 -18.96 21.74 20.91
N TRP A 786 -18.56 20.57 20.42
CA TRP A 786 -17.18 20.16 20.33
C TRP A 786 -16.43 20.79 19.13
N ALA A 787 -17.16 21.27 18.11
CA ALA A 787 -16.61 21.79 16.86
C ALA A 787 -16.34 23.31 16.89
N LYS A 788 -16.09 23.87 18.07
CA LYS A 788 -15.84 25.32 18.26
C LYS A 788 -14.43 25.73 17.87
#